data_3b5280aeb85022dddb4cb601e1887671
#
_entry.id   3b5280aeb85022dddb4cb601e1887671
#
_cell.length_a   1.000
_cell.length_b   1.000
_cell.length_c   1.000
_cell.angle_alpha   90.00
_cell.angle_beta   90.00
_cell.angle_gamma   90.00
#
_symmetry.space_group_name_H-M   'P 1'
#
loop_
_entity.id
_entity.type
_entity.pdbx_description
1 polymer ?
#
loop_
_entity_poly.entity_id
_entity_poly.type
_entity_poly.pdbx_seq_one_letter_code
_entity_poly.pdbx_strand_id
1 'polypeptide(L)'
;MMPYPPLGTLYAASSVRSRGYSVGLFDSMLAVNEQELRAVMRRERPRALVIYDDDFNYLTKMCLTRMRDAAFLMSSLARSEGCAVLIHGSDATDHAAEYLNHGAEAVVVGEGEQCVGEFLDWRLRGIGDRDSIQGLAYQTGGEVRHTTARRPLRELDEIPFPARDLIDMQAYRKAWKSRHGYFSTNMVTTRGCPFHCNWCAKPLYGQVYNTRSPQAVAQEMRELKNACSPDHLWFCDDIFGLRPGWIREFADEVERCDARIPFKCQARVDLLLHEDAIQQLARSGCVNVWVGAESGSQKILDAMEKGTTVAQIHEASRRLQRAGIRVGFFLQYGYPGETREDIELTLQMVRECRPDDIGISVSYPLPGTKFYEDVRRDLDEKQNWVDSQDLALMFHGTFMPDFYRTLHRITHKRLRIWQASDLLRSPGFGLLRPGVFRRLASGCYHRLTLSRLETRLRALEGSPKTCLAPPEMIQSETTAVEANRPDLPMTARQAASPLQAGPETMEAAPDRNAMTGIDTDMTRRAFDAAAPVYDSAYERLPGIRRIRSITAGLYMTHFQPGSSLLEINCGTGNDALFLAARGMSILATDLSPEMLRETERKAAAAGLGRSIVTRCLSFERLGELGGTEFDGAYSNLGGLNCTRNLSRVAEGLAAVVKPGGILIATLMPSFCLWETAAFAARGQWRRAFRRRSREGVKADLHGGVVRTWYHSPRRFFSAFAARFDHVRTMGLLIFLPPPNFARAYARLGRAAGWLAHLDDLAAEMPPFPSIGDHFVTVLRRKPQ
;
A
#
# COMPACT_ATOMS: atom_id res chain seq x y z
N MET A 1 -2.27 -1.63 7.21
CA MET A 1 -1.61 -2.45 8.25
C MET A 1 -1.91 -1.86 9.61
N MET A 2 -1.87 -2.65 10.69
CA MET A 2 -1.92 -2.09 12.05
C MET A 2 -0.53 -1.69 12.49
N PRO A 3 -0.35 -0.52 13.09
CA PRO A 3 0.96 -0.09 13.55
C PRO A 3 1.40 -0.92 14.76
N TYR A 4 2.65 -1.35 14.74
CA TYR A 4 3.38 -1.86 15.89
C TYR A 4 4.52 -0.90 16.23
N PRO A 5 4.94 -0.82 17.50
CA PRO A 5 6.16 -0.10 17.86
C PRO A 5 7.36 -0.52 17.02
N PRO A 6 8.22 0.41 16.56
CA PRO A 6 9.38 0.10 15.73
C PRO A 6 10.49 -0.50 16.60
N LEU A 7 10.43 -1.81 16.82
CA LEU A 7 11.20 -2.51 17.86
C LEU A 7 12.72 -2.42 17.61
N GLY A 8 13.16 -2.60 16.38
CA GLY A 8 14.58 -2.45 16.01
C GLY A 8 15.10 -1.05 16.29
N THR A 9 14.33 -0.03 15.91
CA THR A 9 14.68 1.37 16.20
C THR A 9 14.76 1.63 17.70
N LEU A 10 13.87 1.03 18.52
CA LEU A 10 13.88 1.18 19.97
C LEU A 10 15.08 0.49 20.63
N TYR A 11 15.54 -0.65 20.11
CA TYR A 11 16.78 -1.29 20.56
C TYR A 11 18.00 -0.44 20.23
N ALA A 12 18.09 0.08 19.00
CA ALA A 12 19.16 0.98 18.59
C ALA A 12 19.19 2.25 19.47
N ALA A 13 18.02 2.84 19.74
CA ALA A 13 17.90 4.01 20.61
C ALA A 13 18.39 3.72 22.05
N SER A 14 18.04 2.56 22.61
CA SER A 14 18.49 2.11 23.93
C SER A 14 20.00 1.90 23.97
N SER A 15 20.58 1.24 22.95
CA SER A 15 22.01 1.03 22.81
C SER A 15 22.78 2.36 22.70
N VAL A 16 22.27 3.33 21.96
CA VAL A 16 22.88 4.67 21.84
C VAL A 16 22.80 5.44 23.16
N ARG A 17 21.68 5.34 23.90
CA ARG A 17 21.53 5.92 25.24
C ARG A 17 22.54 5.36 26.25
N SER A 18 22.81 4.06 26.22
CA SER A 18 23.80 3.44 27.12
C SER A 18 25.22 3.97 26.93
N ARG A 19 25.49 4.55 25.74
CA ARG A 19 26.76 5.28 25.47
C ARG A 19 26.74 6.74 25.89
N GLY A 20 25.68 7.21 26.58
CA GLY A 20 25.57 8.58 27.10
C GLY A 20 25.14 9.63 26.07
N TYR A 21 24.43 9.24 25.02
CA TYR A 21 23.79 10.18 24.08
C TYR A 21 22.36 10.53 24.52
N SER A 22 21.98 11.77 24.28
CA SER A 22 20.56 12.18 24.31
C SER A 22 19.90 11.72 23.00
N VAL A 23 18.80 10.99 23.09
CA VAL A 23 18.10 10.41 21.96
C VAL A 23 16.64 10.85 21.96
N GLY A 24 16.17 11.44 20.85
CA GLY A 24 14.75 11.62 20.53
C GLY A 24 14.35 10.64 19.43
N LEU A 25 13.06 10.36 19.28
CA LEU A 25 12.54 9.46 18.26
C LEU A 25 11.44 10.14 17.45
N PHE A 26 11.54 10.09 16.12
CA PHE A 26 10.46 10.40 15.18
C PHE A 26 9.79 9.10 14.77
N ASP A 27 8.57 8.89 15.23
CA ASP A 27 7.83 7.67 14.94
C ASP A 27 7.05 7.79 13.62
N SER A 28 7.63 7.32 12.53
CA SER A 28 7.04 7.35 11.20
C SER A 28 5.76 6.50 11.06
N MET A 29 5.54 5.53 11.97
CA MET A 29 4.31 4.72 11.97
C MET A 29 3.08 5.48 12.45
N LEU A 30 3.26 6.52 13.25
CA LEU A 30 2.20 7.37 13.78
C LEU A 30 2.11 8.72 13.10
N ALA A 31 3.16 9.14 12.38
CA ALA A 31 3.19 10.38 11.61
C ALA A 31 2.21 10.34 10.43
N VAL A 32 1.72 11.49 10.02
CA VAL A 32 0.83 11.63 8.85
C VAL A 32 1.63 11.48 7.54
N ASN A 33 2.84 12.05 7.53
CA ASN A 33 3.79 11.93 6.43
C ASN A 33 5.21 12.31 6.91
N GLU A 34 6.19 12.07 6.03
CA GLU A 34 7.61 12.29 6.30
C GLU A 34 7.99 13.77 6.46
N GLN A 35 7.18 14.71 5.95
CA GLN A 35 7.42 16.15 6.08
C GLN A 35 7.34 16.65 7.53
N GLU A 36 6.62 15.92 8.40
CA GLU A 36 6.57 16.24 9.84
C GLU A 36 7.95 16.15 10.49
N LEU A 37 8.85 15.31 9.95
CA LEU A 37 10.24 15.22 10.41
C LEU A 37 10.94 16.57 10.40
N ARG A 38 10.73 17.41 9.38
CA ARG A 38 11.36 18.76 9.31
C ARG A 38 11.01 19.63 10.52
N ALA A 39 9.74 19.62 10.95
CA ALA A 39 9.32 20.39 12.12
C ALA A 39 9.97 19.86 13.41
N VAL A 40 10.10 18.54 13.53
CA VAL A 40 10.79 17.90 14.68
C VAL A 40 12.27 18.28 14.66
N MET A 41 12.96 18.20 13.54
CA MET A 41 14.38 18.52 13.43
C MET A 41 14.67 19.99 13.78
N ARG A 42 13.84 20.93 13.34
CA ARG A 42 13.98 22.36 13.68
C ARG A 42 13.75 22.62 15.18
N ARG A 43 12.86 21.87 15.80
CA ARG A 43 12.59 21.99 17.24
C ARG A 43 13.70 21.38 18.07
N GLU A 44 14.09 20.14 17.76
CA GLU A 44 15.05 19.36 18.55
C GLU A 44 16.52 19.65 18.19
N ARG A 45 16.79 20.15 16.98
CA ARG A 45 18.12 20.45 16.42
C ARG A 45 19.13 19.32 16.65
N PRO A 46 18.84 18.10 16.20
CA PRO A 46 19.74 16.97 16.40
C PRO A 46 21.03 17.17 15.58
N ARG A 47 22.14 16.66 16.08
CA ARG A 47 23.43 16.65 15.39
C ARG A 47 23.52 15.52 14.36
N ALA A 48 22.77 14.45 14.55
CA ALA A 48 22.67 13.31 13.65
C ALA A 48 21.25 12.77 13.60
N LEU A 49 20.83 12.30 12.43
CA LEU A 49 19.64 11.48 12.19
C LEU A 49 20.08 10.06 11.87
N VAL A 50 19.55 9.09 12.61
CA VAL A 50 19.68 7.67 12.29
C VAL A 50 18.33 7.19 11.77
N ILE A 51 18.24 6.84 10.49
CA ILE A 51 17.08 6.16 9.92
C ILE A 51 17.31 4.67 10.15
N TYR A 52 16.55 4.08 11.04
CA TYR A 52 16.71 2.70 11.44
C TYR A 52 15.42 1.94 11.14
N ASP A 53 15.43 1.10 10.11
CA ASP A 53 14.30 0.25 9.77
C ASP A 53 14.04 -0.77 10.88
N ASP A 54 12.75 -1.11 11.07
CA ASP A 54 12.35 -2.13 12.04
C ASP A 54 12.67 -3.53 11.47
N ASP A 55 13.83 -4.07 11.82
CA ASP A 55 14.39 -5.33 11.34
C ASP A 55 13.54 -6.55 11.66
N PHE A 56 12.64 -6.43 12.62
CA PHE A 56 11.77 -7.50 13.07
C PHE A 56 10.43 -7.51 12.34
N ASN A 57 10.17 -6.51 11.50
CA ASN A 57 8.98 -6.51 10.68
C ASN A 57 9.28 -7.24 9.35
N TYR A 58 8.58 -8.32 9.10
CA TYR A 58 8.67 -9.10 7.87
C TYR A 58 8.57 -8.24 6.58
N LEU A 59 7.80 -7.13 6.62
CA LEU A 59 7.64 -6.27 5.44
C LEU A 59 8.88 -5.43 5.12
N THR A 60 9.69 -5.09 6.10
CA THR A 60 10.97 -4.38 5.86
C THR A 60 11.94 -5.25 5.07
N LYS A 61 11.87 -6.57 5.26
CA LYS A 61 12.68 -7.54 4.49
C LYS A 61 12.25 -7.65 3.01
N MET A 62 11.06 -7.18 2.65
CA MET A 62 10.54 -7.22 1.29
C MET A 62 11.03 -6.06 0.41
N CYS A 63 11.84 -5.15 0.91
CA CYS A 63 12.45 -4.05 0.15
C CYS A 63 11.41 -3.24 -0.65
N LEU A 64 10.40 -2.71 0.03
CA LEU A 64 9.30 -1.99 -0.61
C LEU A 64 9.73 -0.62 -1.12
N THR A 65 9.45 -0.30 -2.37
CA THR A 65 9.79 1.00 -3.01
C THR A 65 9.34 2.19 -2.18
N ARG A 66 8.12 2.16 -1.62
CA ARG A 66 7.62 3.26 -0.77
C ARG A 66 8.44 3.52 0.48
N MET A 67 9.02 2.49 1.08
CA MET A 67 9.87 2.64 2.26
C MET A 67 11.21 3.27 1.89
N ARG A 68 11.78 2.85 0.76
CA ARG A 68 12.99 3.44 0.19
C ARG A 68 12.80 4.92 -0.13
N ASP A 69 11.72 5.28 -0.82
CA ASP A 69 11.38 6.67 -1.15
C ASP A 69 11.22 7.55 0.10
N ALA A 70 10.58 7.02 1.15
CA ALA A 70 10.44 7.72 2.41
C ALA A 70 11.81 7.95 3.09
N ALA A 71 12.69 6.95 3.08
CA ALA A 71 14.05 7.08 3.62
C ALA A 71 14.88 8.12 2.84
N PHE A 72 14.78 8.15 1.51
CA PHE A 72 15.45 9.17 0.68
C PHE A 72 14.95 10.58 0.98
N LEU A 73 13.64 10.74 1.12
CA LEU A 73 13.06 12.04 1.48
C LEU A 73 13.51 12.49 2.88
N MET A 74 13.46 11.61 3.87
CA MET A 74 13.91 11.92 5.24
C MET A 74 15.40 12.26 5.28
N SER A 75 16.24 11.55 4.52
CA SER A 75 17.68 11.83 4.38
C SER A 75 17.92 13.24 3.81
N SER A 76 17.22 13.59 2.73
CA SER A 76 17.33 14.91 2.10
C SER A 76 16.89 16.02 3.04
N LEU A 77 15.80 15.81 3.81
CA LEU A 77 15.33 16.77 4.82
C LEU A 77 16.37 16.98 5.91
N ALA A 78 16.95 15.90 6.43
CA ALA A 78 17.96 15.98 7.49
C ALA A 78 19.23 16.68 7.04
N ARG A 79 19.72 16.39 5.84
CA ARG A 79 20.87 17.07 5.24
C ARG A 79 20.63 18.57 5.07
N SER A 80 19.42 18.95 4.64
CA SER A 80 19.07 20.38 4.47
C SER A 80 19.06 21.17 5.79
N GLU A 81 18.89 20.47 6.91
CA GLU A 81 18.95 21.04 8.28
C GLU A 81 20.35 20.85 8.93
N GLY A 82 21.37 20.39 8.17
CA GLY A 82 22.76 20.27 8.63
C GLY A 82 23.09 19.03 9.48
N CYS A 83 22.22 18.02 9.51
CA CYS A 83 22.44 16.80 10.28
C CYS A 83 23.31 15.78 9.51
N ALA A 84 24.17 15.06 10.23
CA ALA A 84 24.73 13.82 9.75
C ALA A 84 23.64 12.76 9.59
N VAL A 85 23.66 11.97 8.52
CA VAL A 85 22.64 10.97 8.24
C VAL A 85 23.26 9.59 8.17
N LEU A 86 22.84 8.70 9.05
CA LEU A 86 23.19 7.27 9.05
C LEU A 86 21.93 6.46 8.76
N ILE A 87 22.04 5.44 7.92
CA ILE A 87 20.92 4.58 7.54
C ILE A 87 21.24 3.14 7.88
N HIS A 88 20.24 2.41 8.40
CA HIS A 88 20.25 0.99 8.65
C HIS A 88 18.97 0.34 8.14
N GLY A 89 19.07 -0.86 7.59
CA GLY A 89 17.94 -1.67 7.16
C GLY A 89 18.35 -2.76 6.17
N SER A 90 17.44 -3.69 5.92
CA SER A 90 17.66 -4.78 4.95
C SER A 90 17.90 -4.25 3.54
N ASP A 91 17.04 -3.32 3.09
CA ASP A 91 17.17 -2.70 1.76
C ASP A 91 18.45 -1.86 1.64
N ALA A 92 18.79 -1.11 2.69
CA ALA A 92 20.02 -0.31 2.72
C ALA A 92 21.29 -1.18 2.71
N THR A 93 21.26 -2.36 3.33
CA THR A 93 22.36 -3.34 3.28
C THR A 93 22.60 -3.82 1.86
N ASP A 94 21.56 -4.12 1.10
CA ASP A 94 21.66 -4.65 -0.27
C ASP A 94 21.91 -3.54 -1.32
N HIS A 95 21.51 -2.29 -1.04
CA HIS A 95 21.54 -1.16 -1.98
C HIS A 95 22.27 0.07 -1.42
N ALA A 96 23.35 -0.11 -0.68
CA ALA A 96 24.08 0.96 0.03
C ALA A 96 24.42 2.16 -0.88
N ALA A 97 24.83 1.92 -2.13
CA ALA A 97 25.15 2.98 -3.10
C ALA A 97 23.98 3.94 -3.35
N GLU A 98 22.76 3.44 -3.47
CA GLU A 98 21.58 4.27 -3.71
C GLU A 98 21.30 5.20 -2.52
N TYR A 99 21.41 4.69 -1.29
CA TYR A 99 21.20 5.48 -0.08
C TYR A 99 22.27 6.56 0.11
N LEU A 100 23.52 6.23 -0.18
CA LEU A 100 24.64 7.20 -0.16
C LEU A 100 24.42 8.33 -1.18
N ASN A 101 23.98 7.98 -2.40
CA ASN A 101 23.67 8.97 -3.43
C ASN A 101 22.46 9.86 -3.07
N HIS A 102 21.57 9.42 -2.19
CA HIS A 102 20.40 10.18 -1.73
C HIS A 102 20.60 10.85 -0.36
N GLY A 103 21.83 11.03 0.07
CA GLY A 103 22.17 11.89 1.19
C GLY A 103 22.55 11.19 2.48
N ALA A 104 22.65 9.89 2.52
CA ALA A 104 23.29 9.21 3.65
C ALA A 104 24.78 9.55 3.71
N GLU A 105 25.31 9.82 4.89
CA GLU A 105 26.77 9.95 5.11
C GLU A 105 27.41 8.57 5.19
N ALA A 106 26.69 7.61 5.75
CA ALA A 106 27.07 6.21 5.79
C ALA A 106 25.83 5.31 5.87
N VAL A 107 26.01 4.04 5.53
CA VAL A 107 25.04 2.95 5.64
C VAL A 107 25.60 1.87 6.53
N VAL A 108 24.80 1.40 7.48
CA VAL A 108 25.12 0.24 8.31
C VAL A 108 24.74 -1.03 7.55
N VAL A 109 25.70 -1.92 7.40
CA VAL A 109 25.57 -3.21 6.71
C VAL A 109 25.53 -4.34 7.75
N GLY A 110 24.41 -5.07 7.78
CA GLY A 110 24.18 -6.10 8.80
C GLY A 110 23.62 -5.54 10.11
N GLU A 111 23.97 -6.13 11.25
CA GLU A 111 23.43 -5.77 12.57
C GLU A 111 23.90 -4.38 13.03
N GLY A 112 22.97 -3.55 13.53
CA GLY A 112 23.16 -2.10 13.60
C GLY A 112 23.53 -1.50 14.95
N GLU A 113 23.12 -2.04 16.08
CA GLU A 113 23.15 -1.33 17.37
C GLU A 113 24.56 -0.87 17.80
N GLN A 114 25.55 -1.73 17.64
CA GLN A 114 26.95 -1.39 17.97
C GLN A 114 27.54 -0.44 16.92
N CYS A 115 27.32 -0.72 15.63
CA CYS A 115 27.84 0.09 14.53
C CYS A 115 27.31 1.53 14.59
N VAL A 116 26.03 1.72 14.89
CA VAL A 116 25.44 3.05 15.09
C VAL A 116 26.16 3.80 16.22
N GLY A 117 26.39 3.14 17.35
CA GLY A 117 27.10 3.75 18.47
C GLY A 117 28.52 4.17 18.13
N GLU A 118 29.30 3.28 17.47
CA GLU A 118 30.69 3.55 17.04
C GLU A 118 30.74 4.68 16.00
N PHE A 119 29.80 4.71 15.03
CA PHE A 119 29.69 5.80 14.07
C PHE A 119 29.43 7.13 14.74
N LEU A 120 28.54 7.20 15.72
CA LEU A 120 28.24 8.42 16.47
C LEU A 120 29.44 8.87 17.31
N ASP A 121 30.16 7.93 17.96
CA ASP A 121 31.39 8.25 18.71
C ASP A 121 32.44 8.86 17.79
N TRP A 122 32.70 8.26 16.62
CA TRP A 122 33.60 8.82 15.63
C TRP A 122 33.12 10.19 15.12
N ARG A 123 31.87 10.28 14.69
CA ARG A 123 31.35 11.45 13.98
C ARG A 123 31.10 12.65 14.86
N LEU A 124 30.63 12.45 16.09
CA LEU A 124 30.21 13.52 16.98
C LEU A 124 31.19 13.83 18.11
N ARG A 125 32.02 12.86 18.49
CA ARG A 125 33.01 12.99 19.59
C ARG A 125 34.45 12.91 19.11
N GLY A 126 34.71 12.51 17.87
CA GLY A 126 36.06 12.31 17.34
C GLY A 126 36.78 11.11 17.95
N ILE A 127 36.04 10.12 18.47
CA ILE A 127 36.58 8.93 19.09
C ILE A 127 36.64 7.79 18.08
N GLY A 128 37.81 7.20 17.88
CA GLY A 128 38.02 6.09 16.95
C GLY A 128 38.31 6.55 15.54
N ASP A 129 38.35 5.59 14.62
CA ASP A 129 38.58 5.79 13.19
C ASP A 129 37.43 5.17 12.40
N ARG A 130 36.91 5.88 11.41
CA ARG A 130 35.79 5.42 10.57
C ARG A 130 36.06 4.07 9.89
N ASP A 131 37.27 3.93 9.37
CA ASP A 131 37.65 2.74 8.60
C ASP A 131 37.78 1.49 9.46
N SER A 132 37.93 1.67 10.79
CA SER A 132 37.93 0.60 11.79
C SER A 132 36.54 0.13 12.25
N ILE A 133 35.47 0.93 11.95
CA ILE A 133 34.10 0.57 12.31
C ILE A 133 33.63 -0.58 11.43
N GLN A 134 33.34 -1.73 12.03
CA GLN A 134 32.88 -2.90 11.28
C GLN A 134 31.42 -2.75 10.84
N GLY A 135 31.11 -3.21 9.62
CA GLY A 135 29.75 -3.19 9.08
C GLY A 135 29.29 -1.80 8.60
N LEU A 136 30.19 -0.97 8.09
CA LEU A 136 29.90 0.34 7.57
C LEU A 136 30.16 0.41 6.06
N ALA A 137 29.26 1.05 5.32
CA ALA A 137 29.49 1.47 3.93
C ALA A 137 29.41 2.98 3.83
N TYR A 138 30.31 3.61 3.08
CA TYR A 138 30.38 5.06 2.88
C TYR A 138 31.03 5.40 1.54
N GLN A 139 30.87 6.64 1.08
CA GLN A 139 31.42 7.09 -0.20
C GLN A 139 32.71 7.91 -0.01
N THR A 140 33.74 7.60 -0.79
CA THR A 140 34.99 8.36 -0.86
C THR A 140 35.47 8.42 -2.31
N GLY A 141 35.73 9.63 -2.81
CA GLY A 141 36.18 9.83 -4.19
C GLY A 141 35.20 9.35 -5.27
N GLY A 142 33.90 9.28 -4.96
CA GLY A 142 32.85 8.79 -5.86
C GLY A 142 32.65 7.25 -5.82
N GLU A 143 33.48 6.52 -5.08
CA GLU A 143 33.35 5.07 -4.92
C GLU A 143 32.78 4.69 -3.56
N VAL A 144 31.95 3.63 -3.53
CA VAL A 144 31.44 3.05 -2.29
C VAL A 144 32.49 2.13 -1.69
N ARG A 145 32.87 2.40 -0.45
CA ARG A 145 33.78 1.56 0.35
C ARG A 145 32.99 0.84 1.41
N HIS A 146 33.28 -0.44 1.59
CA HIS A 146 32.77 -1.27 2.68
C HIS A 146 33.91 -1.58 3.66
N THR A 147 33.64 -1.40 4.94
CA THR A 147 34.57 -1.86 6.00
C THR A 147 34.42 -3.37 6.23
N THR A 148 35.21 -3.93 7.09
CA THR A 148 35.12 -5.36 7.46
C THR A 148 33.72 -5.69 7.97
N ALA A 149 33.14 -6.80 7.49
CA ALA A 149 31.80 -7.23 7.91
C ALA A 149 31.74 -7.48 9.42
N ARG A 150 30.67 -7.04 10.06
CA ARG A 150 30.41 -7.27 11.48
C ARG A 150 29.83 -8.66 11.69
N ARG A 151 30.32 -9.37 12.69
CA ARG A 151 29.70 -10.65 13.12
C ARG A 151 28.45 -10.35 13.94
N PRO A 152 27.36 -11.11 13.76
CA PRO A 152 26.17 -10.96 14.59
C PRO A 152 26.46 -11.20 16.08
N LEU A 153 25.78 -10.42 16.93
CA LEU A 153 25.89 -10.49 18.38
C LEU A 153 25.41 -11.88 18.87
N ARG A 154 26.19 -12.51 19.72
CA ARG A 154 25.84 -13.82 20.29
C ARG A 154 25.06 -13.70 21.59
N GLU A 155 25.49 -12.79 22.48
CA GLU A 155 24.91 -12.57 23.80
C GLU A 155 23.84 -11.47 23.73
N LEU A 156 22.61 -11.84 23.36
CA LEU A 156 21.53 -10.88 23.16
C LEU A 156 21.02 -10.23 24.46
N ASP A 157 21.29 -10.82 25.60
CA ASP A 157 20.92 -10.26 26.91
C ASP A 157 21.78 -9.06 27.30
N GLU A 158 22.93 -8.83 26.64
CA GLU A 158 23.75 -7.63 26.81
C GLU A 158 23.10 -6.38 26.20
N ILE A 159 22.15 -6.55 25.28
CA ILE A 159 21.45 -5.43 24.66
C ILE A 159 20.42 -4.91 25.66
N PRO A 160 20.44 -3.60 26.01
CA PRO A 160 19.42 -3.01 26.89
C PRO A 160 18.01 -3.20 26.32
N PHE A 161 17.01 -3.31 27.20
CA PHE A 161 15.62 -3.38 26.76
C PHE A 161 15.23 -2.17 25.87
N PRO A 162 14.28 -2.36 24.94
CA PRO A 162 13.90 -1.31 23.99
C PRO A 162 13.44 -0.03 24.70
N ALA A 163 13.87 1.13 24.23
CA ALA A 163 13.55 2.45 24.78
C ALA A 163 12.08 2.84 24.50
N ARG A 164 11.12 2.08 25.06
CA ARG A 164 9.68 2.27 24.83
C ARG A 164 9.11 3.57 25.42
N ASP A 165 9.84 4.23 26.28
CA ASP A 165 9.54 5.57 26.79
C ASP A 165 9.63 6.68 25.74
N LEU A 166 10.29 6.41 24.59
CA LEU A 166 10.41 7.36 23.48
C LEU A 166 9.18 7.42 22.56
N ILE A 167 8.22 6.51 22.72
CA ILE A 167 7.04 6.42 21.86
C ILE A 167 5.73 6.61 22.63
N ASP A 168 4.70 7.07 21.93
CA ASP A 168 3.35 7.17 22.49
C ASP A 168 2.61 5.83 22.45
N MET A 169 2.83 4.98 23.45
CA MET A 169 2.12 3.70 23.61
C MET A 169 0.60 3.85 23.68
N GLN A 170 0.07 5.01 24.10
CA GLN A 170 -1.38 5.24 24.15
C GLN A 170 -1.96 5.46 22.74
N ALA A 171 -1.22 6.11 21.84
CA ALA A 171 -1.60 6.23 20.43
C ALA A 171 -1.69 4.85 19.78
N TYR A 172 -0.71 3.96 20.00
CA TYR A 172 -0.76 2.56 19.54
C TYR A 172 -1.97 1.83 20.13
N ARG A 173 -2.21 1.92 21.43
CA ARG A 173 -3.38 1.33 22.09
C ARG A 173 -4.68 1.82 21.47
N LYS A 174 -4.82 3.12 21.24
CA LYS A 174 -6.00 3.73 20.62
C LYS A 174 -6.23 3.20 19.21
N ALA A 175 -5.19 3.12 18.39
CA ALA A 175 -5.25 2.58 17.04
C ALA A 175 -5.73 1.12 17.05
N TRP A 176 -5.12 0.27 17.89
CA TRP A 176 -5.48 -1.13 18.02
C TRP A 176 -6.89 -1.35 18.54
N LYS A 177 -7.26 -0.71 19.65
CA LYS A 177 -8.59 -0.86 20.27
C LYS A 177 -9.70 -0.35 19.37
N SER A 178 -9.47 0.72 18.60
CA SER A 178 -10.47 1.25 17.67
C SER A 178 -10.83 0.27 16.56
N ARG A 179 -9.88 -0.54 16.11
CA ARG A 179 -10.06 -1.46 14.99
C ARG A 179 -10.37 -2.90 15.40
N HIS A 180 -9.73 -3.39 16.44
CA HIS A 180 -9.79 -4.80 16.84
C HIS A 180 -10.46 -5.05 18.18
N GLY A 181 -10.65 -4.01 19.00
CA GLY A 181 -11.23 -4.13 20.34
C GLY A 181 -10.22 -4.58 21.42
N TYR A 182 -8.96 -4.87 21.04
CA TYR A 182 -7.87 -5.22 21.94
C TYR A 182 -6.59 -4.48 21.57
N PHE A 183 -5.62 -4.42 22.49
CA PHE A 183 -4.31 -3.83 22.24
C PHE A 183 -3.24 -4.90 22.13
N SER A 184 -2.48 -4.90 21.02
CA SER A 184 -1.33 -5.76 20.79
C SER A 184 -0.06 -4.95 20.65
N THR A 185 1.03 -5.41 21.27
CA THR A 185 2.39 -4.89 21.06
C THR A 185 3.33 -6.02 20.65
N ASN A 186 4.61 -5.72 20.42
CA ASN A 186 5.58 -6.66 19.91
C ASN A 186 6.80 -6.83 20.84
N MET A 187 7.43 -7.99 20.70
CA MET A 187 8.70 -8.38 21.33
C MET A 187 9.49 -9.26 20.39
N VAL A 188 10.77 -9.46 20.67
CA VAL A 188 11.64 -10.41 19.99
C VAL A 188 12.45 -11.21 21.01
N THR A 189 12.68 -12.51 20.70
CA THR A 189 13.48 -13.42 21.54
C THR A 189 14.72 -13.89 20.84
N THR A 190 14.79 -13.79 19.48
CA THR A 190 15.84 -14.38 18.66
C THR A 190 16.28 -13.45 17.54
N ARG A 191 17.48 -13.69 17.03
CA ARG A 191 18.02 -13.07 15.82
C ARG A 191 18.57 -14.13 14.89
N GLY A 192 18.17 -14.02 13.61
CA GLY A 192 18.61 -14.93 12.55
C GLY A 192 17.87 -16.27 12.55
N CYS A 193 18.17 -17.06 11.52
CA CYS A 193 17.57 -18.36 11.30
C CYS A 193 18.63 -19.29 10.65
N PRO A 194 18.94 -20.46 11.24
CA PRO A 194 20.01 -21.33 10.75
C PRO A 194 19.59 -22.20 9.56
N PHE A 195 18.33 -22.21 9.19
CA PHE A 195 17.83 -23.02 8.09
C PHE A 195 18.20 -22.42 6.73
N HIS A 196 18.42 -23.27 5.73
CA HIS A 196 18.92 -22.94 4.40
C HIS A 196 17.83 -22.95 3.33
N CYS A 197 16.57 -22.56 3.68
CA CYS A 197 15.53 -22.40 2.65
C CYS A 197 16.05 -21.47 1.55
N ASN A 198 16.08 -21.93 0.30
CA ASN A 198 16.82 -21.29 -0.78
C ASN A 198 16.26 -19.93 -1.23
N TRP A 199 15.02 -19.61 -0.86
CA TRP A 199 14.33 -18.34 -1.18
C TRP A 199 14.40 -17.29 -0.06
N CYS A 200 14.89 -17.67 1.14
CA CYS A 200 14.80 -16.82 2.33
C CYS A 200 16.10 -16.03 2.54
N ALA A 201 16.07 -14.73 2.29
CA ALA A 201 17.19 -13.84 2.62
C ALA A 201 17.23 -13.51 4.12
N LYS A 202 18.43 -13.33 4.63
CA LYS A 202 18.72 -12.96 6.02
C LYS A 202 19.82 -11.89 6.02
N PRO A 203 19.57 -10.71 5.42
CA PRO A 203 20.61 -9.74 5.13
C PRO A 203 21.27 -9.16 6.39
N LEU A 204 20.54 -9.10 7.51
CA LEU A 204 21.02 -8.46 8.73
C LEU A 204 21.73 -9.41 9.68
N TYR A 205 21.10 -10.56 9.98
CA TYR A 205 21.58 -11.48 11.02
C TYR A 205 22.22 -12.76 10.45
N GLY A 206 22.08 -13.00 9.14
CA GLY A 206 22.67 -14.17 8.51
C GLY A 206 22.06 -15.51 8.91
N GLN A 207 22.75 -16.59 8.56
CA GLN A 207 22.34 -17.98 8.83
C GLN A 207 22.85 -18.47 10.20
N VAL A 208 22.61 -17.67 11.23
CA VAL A 208 22.93 -17.99 12.61
C VAL A 208 21.65 -17.96 13.44
N TYR A 209 21.70 -18.49 14.64
CA TYR A 209 20.59 -18.41 15.60
C TYR A 209 21.12 -18.01 16.96
N ASN A 210 20.83 -16.81 17.35
CA ASN A 210 21.16 -16.27 18.66
C ASN A 210 19.85 -15.98 19.41
N THR A 211 19.76 -16.36 20.68
CA THR A 211 18.54 -16.25 21.49
C THR A 211 18.81 -15.61 22.82
N ARG A 212 17.86 -14.80 23.28
CA ARG A 212 17.81 -14.27 24.62
C ARG A 212 17.51 -15.38 25.61
N SER A 213 17.94 -15.21 26.85
CA SER A 213 17.56 -16.13 27.91
C SER A 213 16.05 -16.08 28.19
N PRO A 214 15.45 -17.20 28.59
CA PRO A 214 14.05 -17.22 29.06
C PRO A 214 13.77 -16.20 30.17
N GLN A 215 14.73 -16.01 31.06
CA GLN A 215 14.70 -15.04 32.18
C GLN A 215 14.54 -13.61 31.68
N ALA A 216 15.40 -13.17 30.74
CA ALA A 216 15.37 -11.81 30.20
C ALA A 216 14.06 -11.55 29.42
N VAL A 217 13.57 -12.55 28.68
CA VAL A 217 12.29 -12.43 27.94
C VAL A 217 11.12 -12.32 28.91
N ALA A 218 11.04 -13.17 29.92
CA ALA A 218 9.97 -13.12 30.94
C ALA A 218 10.00 -11.81 31.74
N GLN A 219 11.19 -11.29 32.05
CA GLN A 219 11.33 -9.99 32.70
C GLN A 219 10.78 -8.86 31.84
N GLU A 220 11.14 -8.78 30.54
CA GLU A 220 10.60 -7.76 29.63
C GLU A 220 9.08 -7.89 29.48
N MET A 221 8.53 -9.11 29.41
CA MET A 221 7.08 -9.34 29.41
C MET A 221 6.42 -8.77 30.67
N ARG A 222 7.03 -8.97 31.84
CA ARG A 222 6.54 -8.44 33.10
C ARG A 222 6.55 -6.90 33.11
N GLU A 223 7.64 -6.29 32.61
CA GLU A 223 7.73 -4.83 32.50
C GLU A 223 6.66 -4.28 31.57
N LEU A 224 6.41 -4.90 30.41
CA LEU A 224 5.33 -4.55 29.50
C LEU A 224 3.94 -4.71 30.14
N LYS A 225 3.72 -5.81 30.88
CA LYS A 225 2.47 -6.05 31.60
C LYS A 225 2.19 -4.92 32.58
N ASN A 226 3.20 -4.47 33.32
CA ASN A 226 3.09 -3.40 34.32
C ASN A 226 2.96 -2.02 33.67
N ALA A 227 3.76 -1.70 32.67
CA ALA A 227 3.83 -0.38 32.05
C ALA A 227 2.61 -0.06 31.15
N CYS A 228 2.13 -1.01 30.38
CA CYS A 228 1.08 -0.75 29.41
C CYS A 228 0.00 -1.84 29.30
N SER A 229 0.02 -2.91 30.11
CA SER A 229 -1.00 -3.95 30.20
C SER A 229 -1.58 -4.33 28.82
N PRO A 230 -0.78 -4.89 27.88
CA PRO A 230 -1.26 -5.27 26.56
C PRO A 230 -2.19 -6.48 26.69
N ASP A 231 -3.22 -6.50 25.85
CA ASP A 231 -4.13 -7.64 25.78
C ASP A 231 -3.53 -8.83 25.00
N HIS A 232 -2.45 -8.55 24.23
CA HIS A 232 -1.82 -9.53 23.37
C HIS A 232 -0.38 -9.10 23.00
N LEU A 233 0.54 -10.07 22.81
CA LEU A 233 1.88 -9.87 22.29
C LEU A 233 2.05 -10.54 20.92
N TRP A 234 2.92 -9.97 20.10
CA TRP A 234 3.46 -10.61 18.93
C TRP A 234 4.97 -10.79 19.11
N PHE A 235 5.43 -12.04 19.19
CA PHE A 235 6.84 -12.35 19.05
C PHE A 235 7.21 -12.32 17.56
N CYS A 236 8.10 -11.38 17.21
CA CYS A 236 8.48 -11.07 15.84
C CYS A 236 9.64 -11.91 15.32
N ASP A 237 9.98 -12.97 16.03
CA ASP A 237 11.08 -13.87 15.68
C ASP A 237 10.89 -14.50 14.29
N ASP A 238 11.98 -14.72 13.57
CA ASP A 238 11.94 -15.58 12.38
C ASP A 238 11.55 -17.01 12.73
N ILE A 239 12.03 -17.51 13.89
CA ILE A 239 11.67 -18.81 14.47
C ILE A 239 11.69 -18.71 15.98
N PHE A 240 10.56 -18.94 16.60
CA PHE A 240 10.42 -18.96 18.05
C PHE A 240 10.83 -20.33 18.62
N GLY A 241 11.67 -20.32 19.65
CA GLY A 241 11.92 -21.49 20.51
C GLY A 241 12.68 -22.63 19.85
N LEU A 242 13.65 -22.37 18.97
CA LEU A 242 14.44 -23.40 18.29
C LEU A 242 15.39 -24.15 19.24
N ARG A 243 15.96 -23.47 20.27
CA ARG A 243 16.89 -24.11 21.21
C ARG A 243 16.16 -25.19 22.03
N PRO A 244 16.66 -26.44 22.06
CA PRO A 244 16.04 -27.48 22.88
C PRO A 244 15.88 -27.05 24.33
N GLY A 245 14.73 -27.36 24.94
CA GLY A 245 14.39 -27.00 26.30
C GLY A 245 13.98 -25.52 26.54
N TRP A 246 14.30 -24.60 25.62
CA TRP A 246 14.06 -23.17 25.78
C TRP A 246 12.58 -22.82 26.04
N ILE A 247 11.65 -23.46 25.31
CA ILE A 247 10.21 -23.19 25.46
C ILE A 247 9.73 -23.61 26.85
N ARG A 248 10.24 -24.70 27.40
CA ARG A 248 9.91 -25.18 28.76
C ARG A 248 10.45 -24.22 29.81
N GLU A 249 11.75 -23.86 29.73
CA GLU A 249 12.37 -22.87 30.61
C GLU A 249 11.61 -21.53 30.55
N PHE A 250 11.20 -21.10 29.35
CA PHE A 250 10.42 -19.89 29.17
C PHE A 250 9.04 -19.97 29.84
N ALA A 251 8.33 -21.10 29.73
CA ALA A 251 7.06 -21.28 30.41
C ALA A 251 7.21 -21.24 31.95
N ASP A 252 8.29 -21.85 32.47
CA ASP A 252 8.62 -21.80 33.91
C ASP A 252 8.88 -20.36 34.37
N GLU A 253 9.66 -19.57 33.61
CA GLU A 253 9.99 -18.20 33.94
C GLU A 253 8.76 -17.26 33.84
N VAL A 254 7.92 -17.45 32.82
CA VAL A 254 6.66 -16.68 32.66
C VAL A 254 5.74 -16.88 33.86
N GLU A 255 5.63 -18.11 34.37
CA GLU A 255 4.86 -18.40 35.59
C GLU A 255 5.52 -17.83 36.81
N ARG A 256 6.83 -18.04 37.00
CA ARG A 256 7.60 -17.52 38.13
C ARG A 256 7.51 -16.01 38.28
N CYS A 257 7.55 -15.28 37.14
CA CYS A 257 7.50 -13.81 37.14
C CYS A 257 6.08 -13.25 37.07
N ASP A 258 5.03 -14.06 37.07
CA ASP A 258 3.64 -13.62 36.77
C ASP A 258 3.58 -12.74 35.50
N ALA A 259 4.32 -13.14 34.46
CA ALA A 259 4.50 -12.36 33.24
C ALA A 259 3.55 -12.75 32.12
N ARG A 260 2.61 -13.67 32.36
CA ARG A 260 1.74 -14.23 31.35
C ARG A 260 0.89 -13.16 30.63
N ILE A 261 1.08 -13.06 29.33
CA ILE A 261 0.28 -12.25 28.40
C ILE A 261 -0.04 -13.16 27.21
N PRO A 262 -1.29 -13.21 26.70
CA PRO A 262 -1.61 -13.95 25.49
C PRO A 262 -0.72 -13.52 24.32
N PHE A 263 -0.15 -14.47 23.57
CA PHE A 263 0.76 -14.11 22.47
C PHE A 263 0.58 -14.96 21.21
N LYS A 264 1.11 -14.43 20.11
CA LYS A 264 1.34 -15.16 18.86
C LYS A 264 2.83 -15.22 18.56
N CYS A 265 3.26 -16.30 17.91
CA CYS A 265 4.63 -16.46 17.43
C CYS A 265 4.67 -17.14 16.05
N GLN A 266 5.86 -17.22 15.46
CA GLN A 266 6.15 -17.94 14.23
C GLN A 266 7.03 -19.15 14.54
N ALA A 267 6.69 -20.31 13.99
CA ALA A 267 7.45 -21.53 14.23
C ALA A 267 7.46 -22.44 12.99
N ARG A 268 8.45 -23.33 12.94
CA ARG A 268 8.50 -24.40 11.96
C ARG A 268 7.71 -25.62 12.46
N VAL A 269 7.06 -26.33 11.55
CA VAL A 269 6.21 -27.47 11.90
C VAL A 269 6.98 -28.63 12.49
N ASP A 270 8.21 -28.89 12.00
CA ASP A 270 9.10 -29.94 12.51
C ASP A 270 9.47 -29.68 13.99
N LEU A 271 9.80 -28.44 14.35
CA LEU A 271 10.13 -28.07 15.74
C LEU A 271 8.95 -28.21 16.70
N LEU A 272 7.74 -27.90 16.24
CA LEU A 272 6.52 -28.03 17.04
C LEU A 272 6.17 -29.49 17.37
N LEU A 273 6.70 -30.44 16.61
CA LEU A 273 6.46 -31.87 16.80
C LEU A 273 7.45 -32.53 17.77
N HIS A 274 8.52 -31.80 18.17
CA HIS A 274 9.47 -32.29 19.16
C HIS A 274 8.89 -32.20 20.58
N GLU A 275 9.14 -33.24 21.38
CA GLU A 275 8.79 -33.31 22.80
C GLU A 275 7.36 -32.78 23.12
N ASP A 276 7.29 -31.96 24.17
CA ASP A 276 6.08 -31.31 24.66
C ASP A 276 5.96 -29.83 24.27
N ALA A 277 6.66 -29.41 23.19
CA ALA A 277 6.75 -28.01 22.76
C ALA A 277 5.39 -27.30 22.69
N ILE A 278 4.37 -27.94 22.10
CA ILE A 278 3.02 -27.39 21.99
C ILE A 278 2.36 -27.19 23.34
N GLN A 279 2.55 -28.16 24.27
CA GLN A 279 2.01 -28.07 25.64
C GLN A 279 2.64 -26.90 26.41
N GLN A 280 3.96 -26.72 26.29
CA GLN A 280 4.67 -25.63 26.93
C GLN A 280 4.32 -24.26 26.33
N LEU A 281 4.10 -24.19 25.00
CA LEU A 281 3.55 -23.00 24.36
C LEU A 281 2.17 -22.63 24.91
N ALA A 282 1.27 -23.59 25.05
CA ALA A 282 -0.06 -23.33 25.63
C ALA A 282 0.06 -22.85 27.09
N ARG A 283 0.94 -23.47 27.89
CA ARG A 283 1.21 -23.12 29.29
C ARG A 283 1.75 -21.69 29.42
N SER A 284 2.68 -21.28 28.56
CA SER A 284 3.26 -19.93 28.56
C SER A 284 2.28 -18.83 28.08
N GLY A 285 1.14 -19.19 27.51
CA GLY A 285 0.11 -18.25 27.04
C GLY A 285 0.03 -18.06 25.54
N CYS A 286 0.64 -18.95 24.74
CA CYS A 286 0.50 -18.91 23.29
C CYS A 286 -0.94 -19.16 22.86
N VAL A 287 -1.52 -18.27 22.08
CA VAL A 287 -2.90 -18.37 21.57
C VAL A 287 -2.96 -18.51 20.05
N ASN A 288 -1.86 -18.32 19.36
CA ASN A 288 -1.80 -18.43 17.91
C ASN A 288 -0.36 -18.69 17.44
N VAL A 289 -0.19 -19.72 16.62
CA VAL A 289 1.09 -20.02 15.96
C VAL A 289 0.93 -19.88 14.46
N TRP A 290 1.81 -19.10 13.84
CA TRP A 290 1.94 -19.04 12.39
C TRP A 290 3.06 -19.96 11.94
N VAL A 291 2.74 -20.86 11.01
CA VAL A 291 3.70 -21.81 10.47
C VAL A 291 3.97 -21.55 9.00
N GLY A 292 5.23 -21.68 8.60
CA GLY A 292 5.63 -21.66 7.20
C GLY A 292 5.23 -22.97 6.51
N ALA A 293 3.96 -23.08 6.12
CA ALA A 293 3.46 -24.22 5.37
C ALA A 293 3.90 -24.18 3.90
N GLU A 294 4.02 -23.02 3.33
CA GLU A 294 4.44 -22.63 1.97
C GLU A 294 3.61 -23.31 0.87
N SER A 295 3.66 -24.63 0.74
CA SER A 295 2.96 -25.42 -0.28
C SER A 295 2.42 -26.73 0.27
N GLY A 296 1.32 -27.21 -0.30
CA GLY A 296 0.79 -28.59 -0.09
C GLY A 296 1.40 -29.62 -1.02
N SER A 297 2.33 -29.22 -1.89
CA SER A 297 3.09 -30.12 -2.76
C SER A 297 4.46 -30.38 -2.15
N GLN A 298 4.77 -31.65 -1.88
CA GLN A 298 6.09 -32.06 -1.38
C GLN A 298 7.19 -31.72 -2.38
N LYS A 299 6.92 -31.87 -3.67
CA LYS A 299 7.82 -31.47 -4.76
C LYS A 299 8.26 -30.00 -4.63
N ILE A 300 7.31 -29.11 -4.32
CA ILE A 300 7.62 -27.67 -4.18
C ILE A 300 8.35 -27.40 -2.87
N LEU A 301 7.99 -28.05 -1.76
CA LEU A 301 8.73 -27.92 -0.49
C LEU A 301 10.18 -28.38 -0.63
N ASP A 302 10.42 -29.46 -1.37
CA ASP A 302 11.76 -30.00 -1.63
C ASP A 302 12.55 -29.05 -2.55
N ALA A 303 11.91 -28.51 -3.61
CA ALA A 303 12.51 -27.51 -4.49
C ALA A 303 12.89 -26.22 -3.75
N MET A 304 12.13 -25.82 -2.74
CA MET A 304 12.40 -24.68 -1.84
C MET A 304 13.50 -24.98 -0.80
N GLU A 305 13.99 -26.21 -0.73
CA GLU A 305 14.91 -26.66 0.33
C GLU A 305 14.34 -26.38 1.73
N LYS A 306 13.02 -26.51 1.88
CA LYS A 306 12.34 -26.18 3.14
C LYS A 306 12.70 -27.16 4.26
N GLY A 307 12.95 -28.43 3.93
CA GLY A 307 13.32 -29.48 4.88
C GLY A 307 12.16 -29.90 5.81
N THR A 308 10.90 -29.65 5.40
CA THR A 308 9.70 -30.10 6.11
C THR A 308 8.82 -30.90 5.18
N THR A 309 7.92 -31.74 5.73
CA THR A 309 6.98 -32.54 4.95
C THR A 309 5.55 -32.06 5.10
N VAL A 310 4.73 -32.31 4.08
CA VAL A 310 3.28 -32.04 4.12
C VAL A 310 2.64 -32.77 5.29
N ALA A 311 3.06 -34.01 5.59
CA ALA A 311 2.59 -34.77 6.74
C ALA A 311 2.84 -34.06 8.09
N GLN A 312 4.02 -33.45 8.25
CA GLN A 312 4.34 -32.64 9.44
C GLN A 312 3.44 -31.41 9.58
N ILE A 313 3.08 -30.76 8.46
CA ILE A 313 2.14 -29.61 8.48
C ILE A 313 0.77 -30.07 9.02
N HIS A 314 0.26 -31.20 8.55
CA HIS A 314 -1.01 -31.76 9.02
C HIS A 314 -0.96 -32.12 10.50
N GLU A 315 0.11 -32.81 10.94
CA GLU A 315 0.24 -33.26 12.33
C GLU A 315 0.40 -32.07 13.30
N ALA A 316 1.28 -31.13 12.98
CA ALA A 316 1.46 -29.93 13.81
C ALA A 316 0.16 -29.14 13.94
N SER A 317 -0.56 -28.93 12.82
CA SER A 317 -1.85 -28.22 12.83
C SER A 317 -2.86 -28.90 13.75
N ARG A 318 -2.97 -30.22 13.68
CA ARG A 318 -3.90 -31.01 14.50
C ARG A 318 -3.53 -30.95 15.99
N ARG A 319 -2.21 -31.05 16.33
CA ARG A 319 -1.76 -30.96 17.73
C ARG A 319 -1.98 -29.57 18.30
N LEU A 320 -1.69 -28.50 17.56
CA LEU A 320 -1.94 -27.11 17.99
C LEU A 320 -3.42 -26.87 18.26
N GLN A 321 -4.31 -27.28 17.34
CA GLN A 321 -5.76 -27.13 17.50
C GLN A 321 -6.29 -27.90 18.70
N ARG A 322 -5.80 -29.13 18.96
CA ARG A 322 -6.14 -29.91 20.15
C ARG A 322 -5.70 -29.25 21.46
N ALA A 323 -4.59 -28.52 21.41
CA ALA A 323 -4.09 -27.72 22.54
C ALA A 323 -4.82 -26.38 22.70
N GLY A 324 -5.82 -26.06 21.87
CA GLY A 324 -6.57 -24.81 21.91
C GLY A 324 -5.81 -23.61 21.30
N ILE A 325 -4.69 -23.86 20.60
CA ILE A 325 -3.89 -22.84 19.93
C ILE A 325 -4.37 -22.69 18.48
N ARG A 326 -4.66 -21.47 18.07
CA ARG A 326 -5.02 -21.14 16.69
C ARG A 326 -3.82 -21.30 15.76
N VAL A 327 -4.10 -21.66 14.51
CA VAL A 327 -3.08 -21.92 13.50
C VAL A 327 -3.22 -20.94 12.33
N GLY A 328 -2.13 -20.22 12.00
CA GLY A 328 -2.01 -19.44 10.78
C GLY A 328 -1.04 -20.12 9.82
N PHE A 329 -1.31 -20.07 8.51
CA PHE A 329 -0.41 -20.57 7.48
C PHE A 329 0.20 -19.41 6.69
N PHE A 330 1.51 -19.41 6.52
CA PHE A 330 2.16 -18.73 5.43
C PHE A 330 2.17 -19.65 4.21
N LEU A 331 1.65 -19.14 3.09
CA LEU A 331 1.60 -19.83 1.80
C LEU A 331 2.34 -19.02 0.75
N GLN A 332 3.04 -19.69 -0.13
CA GLN A 332 3.81 -19.08 -1.20
C GLN A 332 3.46 -19.73 -2.53
N TYR A 333 3.01 -18.93 -3.50
CA TYR A 333 2.72 -19.37 -4.87
C TYR A 333 3.75 -18.86 -5.85
N GLY A 334 3.80 -19.50 -7.03
CA GLY A 334 4.64 -19.05 -8.14
C GLY A 334 6.11 -19.43 -8.01
N TYR A 335 6.43 -20.46 -7.23
CA TYR A 335 7.78 -21.00 -7.23
C TYR A 335 8.10 -21.66 -8.60
N PRO A 336 9.34 -21.57 -9.14
CA PRO A 336 9.69 -22.18 -10.41
C PRO A 336 9.29 -23.66 -10.48
N GLY A 337 8.63 -24.05 -11.57
CA GLY A 337 8.13 -25.41 -11.76
C GLY A 337 6.85 -25.76 -10.99
N GLU A 338 6.22 -24.80 -10.29
CA GLU A 338 4.90 -25.00 -9.70
C GLU A 338 3.83 -25.14 -10.79
N THR A 339 3.10 -26.23 -10.76
CA THR A 339 2.02 -26.53 -11.71
C THR A 339 0.65 -26.25 -11.11
N ARG A 340 -0.38 -26.40 -11.91
CA ARG A 340 -1.77 -26.30 -11.44
C ARG A 340 -2.09 -27.37 -10.40
N GLU A 341 -1.58 -28.57 -10.57
CA GLU A 341 -1.74 -29.69 -9.64
C GLU A 341 -1.11 -29.40 -8.28
N ASP A 342 0.09 -28.80 -8.27
CA ASP A 342 0.77 -28.38 -7.05
C ASP A 342 -0.05 -27.33 -6.27
N ILE A 343 -0.69 -26.39 -7.00
CA ILE A 343 -1.60 -25.40 -6.42
C ILE A 343 -2.84 -26.06 -5.82
N GLU A 344 -3.44 -27.05 -6.50
CA GLU A 344 -4.61 -27.75 -5.96
C GLU A 344 -4.25 -28.57 -4.71
N LEU A 345 -3.05 -29.18 -4.64
CA LEU A 345 -2.55 -29.83 -3.43
C LEU A 345 -2.44 -28.82 -2.27
N THR A 346 -1.97 -27.60 -2.55
CA THR A 346 -1.92 -26.53 -1.54
C THR A 346 -3.32 -26.14 -1.05
N LEU A 347 -4.27 -26.00 -1.96
CA LEU A 347 -5.66 -25.71 -1.60
C LEU A 347 -6.31 -26.87 -0.82
N GLN A 348 -5.96 -28.11 -1.16
CA GLN A 348 -6.40 -29.30 -0.42
C GLN A 348 -5.84 -29.32 1.01
N MET A 349 -4.54 -29.06 1.19
CA MET A 349 -3.91 -28.94 2.50
C MET A 349 -4.62 -27.90 3.37
N VAL A 350 -4.90 -26.72 2.83
CA VAL A 350 -5.64 -25.67 3.57
C VAL A 350 -7.04 -26.13 3.96
N ARG A 351 -7.73 -26.87 3.07
CA ARG A 351 -9.05 -27.45 3.35
C ARG A 351 -9.03 -28.50 4.47
N GLU A 352 -8.00 -29.33 4.51
CA GLU A 352 -7.86 -30.43 5.46
C GLU A 352 -7.37 -29.96 6.83
N CYS A 353 -6.33 -29.10 6.85
CA CYS A 353 -5.77 -28.54 8.09
C CYS A 353 -6.67 -27.48 8.73
N ARG A 354 -7.54 -26.81 7.95
CA ARG A 354 -8.48 -25.78 8.44
C ARG A 354 -7.81 -24.71 9.31
N PRO A 355 -6.78 -24.01 8.82
CA PRO A 355 -6.15 -22.96 9.59
C PRO A 355 -7.15 -21.85 9.92
N ASP A 356 -6.92 -21.15 11.04
CA ASP A 356 -7.72 -19.99 11.45
C ASP A 356 -7.50 -18.80 10.53
N ASP A 357 -6.30 -18.66 9.99
CA ASP A 357 -5.96 -17.61 9.02
C ASP A 357 -4.86 -18.04 8.06
N ILE A 358 -4.73 -17.32 6.94
CA ILE A 358 -3.68 -17.55 5.93
C ILE A 358 -3.06 -16.21 5.52
N GLY A 359 -1.74 -16.19 5.39
CA GLY A 359 -0.97 -15.15 4.73
C GLY A 359 -0.42 -15.72 3.42
N ILE A 360 -0.65 -15.04 2.31
CA ILE A 360 -0.26 -15.52 0.98
C ILE A 360 0.70 -14.52 0.36
N SER A 361 1.84 -15.01 -0.09
CA SER A 361 2.78 -14.28 -0.94
C SER A 361 2.97 -15.00 -2.27
N VAL A 362 3.60 -14.34 -3.22
CA VAL A 362 4.21 -14.99 -4.38
C VAL A 362 5.72 -15.10 -4.16
N SER A 363 6.38 -15.99 -4.89
CA SER A 363 7.83 -16.17 -4.81
C SER A 363 8.55 -14.89 -5.20
N TYR A 364 9.37 -14.40 -4.30
CA TYR A 364 10.08 -13.13 -4.39
C TYR A 364 11.59 -13.40 -4.36
N PRO A 365 12.32 -13.16 -5.44
CA PRO A 365 13.77 -13.42 -5.50
C PRO A 365 14.51 -12.30 -4.76
N LEU A 366 14.88 -12.56 -3.52
CA LEU A 366 15.67 -11.64 -2.71
C LEU A 366 17.16 -11.74 -3.04
N PRO A 367 17.89 -10.63 -3.19
CA PRO A 367 19.34 -10.64 -3.39
C PRO A 367 20.07 -11.50 -2.35
N GLY A 368 21.15 -12.16 -2.78
CA GLY A 368 21.97 -13.04 -1.91
C GLY A 368 21.33 -14.41 -1.59
N THR A 369 20.17 -14.75 -2.16
CA THR A 369 19.58 -16.09 -2.04
C THR A 369 19.93 -16.97 -3.23
N LYS A 370 20.00 -18.30 -3.02
CA LYS A 370 20.17 -19.27 -4.11
C LYS A 370 19.06 -19.13 -5.14
N PHE A 371 17.82 -18.93 -4.70
CA PHE A 371 16.68 -18.69 -5.57
C PHE A 371 16.85 -17.46 -6.48
N TYR A 372 17.41 -16.36 -5.95
CA TYR A 372 17.72 -15.18 -6.77
C TYR A 372 18.71 -15.51 -7.88
N GLU A 373 19.79 -16.23 -7.56
CA GLU A 373 20.80 -16.63 -8.56
C GLU A 373 20.21 -17.59 -9.61
N ASP A 374 19.32 -18.51 -9.20
CA ASP A 374 18.65 -19.46 -10.10
C ASP A 374 17.74 -18.75 -11.13
N VAL A 375 17.04 -17.67 -10.74
CA VAL A 375 16.13 -16.92 -11.61
C VAL A 375 16.72 -15.62 -12.17
N ARG A 376 17.98 -15.29 -11.88
CA ARG A 376 18.61 -14.01 -12.21
C ARG A 376 18.54 -13.64 -13.69
N ARG A 377 18.61 -14.65 -14.59
CA ARG A 377 18.53 -14.45 -16.04
C ARG A 377 17.11 -14.20 -16.55
N ASP A 378 16.13 -14.56 -15.74
CA ASP A 378 14.70 -14.46 -16.05
C ASP A 378 14.03 -13.29 -15.30
N LEU A 379 14.82 -12.43 -14.64
CA LEU A 379 14.31 -11.26 -13.93
C LEU A 379 13.76 -10.23 -14.93
N ASP A 380 12.56 -9.76 -14.65
CA ASP A 380 11.93 -8.65 -15.36
C ASP A 380 12.56 -7.29 -14.97
N GLU A 381 12.16 -6.21 -15.66
CA GLU A 381 12.53 -4.82 -15.32
C GLU A 381 12.09 -4.43 -13.90
N LYS A 382 11.07 -5.09 -13.37
CA LYS A 382 10.55 -4.86 -12.04
C LYS A 382 11.45 -5.48 -10.98
N GLN A 383 12.21 -4.66 -10.26
CA GLN A 383 13.16 -5.11 -9.25
C GLN A 383 12.59 -5.18 -7.82
N ASN A 384 11.49 -4.46 -7.52
CA ASN A 384 10.90 -4.40 -6.18
C ASN A 384 9.38 -4.37 -6.21
N TRP A 385 8.74 -4.79 -5.13
CA TRP A 385 7.32 -4.54 -4.90
C TRP A 385 7.07 -3.10 -4.46
N VAL A 386 5.96 -2.52 -4.92
CA VAL A 386 5.53 -1.18 -4.51
C VAL A 386 5.02 -1.20 -3.07
N ASP A 387 4.23 -2.21 -2.73
CA ASP A 387 3.70 -2.44 -1.39
C ASP A 387 3.39 -3.93 -1.16
N SER A 388 2.97 -4.27 0.06
CA SER A 388 2.67 -5.65 0.46
C SER A 388 1.50 -6.33 -0.26
N GLN A 389 0.76 -5.63 -1.11
CA GLN A 389 -0.35 -6.18 -1.91
C GLN A 389 0.04 -6.39 -3.38
N ASP A 390 1.25 -6.04 -3.74
CA ASP A 390 1.79 -6.22 -5.08
C ASP A 390 2.20 -7.69 -5.29
N LEU A 391 1.25 -8.52 -5.64
CA LEU A 391 1.45 -9.96 -5.88
C LEU A 391 1.97 -10.25 -7.31
N ALA A 392 2.86 -9.42 -7.84
CA ALA A 392 3.50 -9.65 -9.12
C ALA A 392 4.82 -10.41 -8.92
N LEU A 393 5.04 -11.46 -9.70
CA LEU A 393 6.35 -12.10 -9.83
C LEU A 393 7.33 -11.09 -10.47
N MET A 394 8.60 -11.19 -10.12
CA MET A 394 9.70 -10.40 -10.69
C MET A 394 10.53 -11.19 -11.70
N PHE A 395 10.07 -12.33 -12.10
CA PHE A 395 10.69 -13.23 -13.05
C PHE A 395 9.60 -13.94 -13.87
N HIS A 396 9.98 -14.56 -14.97
CA HIS A 396 9.06 -15.30 -15.83
C HIS A 396 8.61 -16.60 -15.15
N GLY A 397 7.48 -16.54 -14.44
CA GLY A 397 6.86 -17.69 -13.77
C GLY A 397 5.97 -18.52 -14.70
N THR A 398 5.39 -19.61 -14.14
CA THR A 398 4.48 -20.51 -14.87
C THR A 398 3.22 -19.80 -15.34
N PHE A 399 2.67 -18.87 -14.54
CA PHE A 399 1.46 -18.12 -14.85
C PHE A 399 1.70 -16.62 -14.79
N MET A 400 0.81 -15.85 -15.45
CA MET A 400 0.84 -14.38 -15.44
C MET A 400 0.48 -13.80 -14.06
N PRO A 401 0.93 -12.59 -13.69
CA PRO A 401 0.64 -11.97 -12.38
C PRO A 401 -0.85 -11.91 -12.01
N ASP A 402 -1.74 -11.69 -12.99
CA ASP A 402 -3.19 -11.68 -12.77
C ASP A 402 -3.77 -13.05 -12.36
N PHE A 403 -3.13 -14.14 -12.73
CA PHE A 403 -3.46 -15.47 -12.26
C PHE A 403 -3.24 -15.57 -10.75
N TYR A 404 -2.07 -15.16 -10.25
CA TYR A 404 -1.75 -15.21 -8.82
C TYR A 404 -2.61 -14.26 -7.99
N ARG A 405 -2.91 -13.05 -8.48
CA ARG A 405 -3.86 -12.12 -7.84
C ARG A 405 -5.27 -12.72 -7.74
N THR A 406 -5.69 -13.44 -8.78
CA THR A 406 -6.99 -14.14 -8.79
C THR A 406 -6.97 -15.35 -7.86
N LEU A 407 -5.90 -16.14 -7.87
CA LEU A 407 -5.70 -17.29 -6.98
C LEU A 407 -5.68 -16.87 -5.50
N HIS A 408 -4.98 -15.82 -5.15
CA HIS A 408 -4.99 -15.23 -3.81
C HIS A 408 -6.43 -14.96 -3.32
N ARG A 409 -7.24 -14.32 -4.14
CA ARG A 409 -8.65 -14.04 -3.83
C ARG A 409 -9.48 -15.33 -3.67
N ILE A 410 -9.25 -16.34 -4.51
CA ILE A 410 -9.92 -17.63 -4.45
C ILE A 410 -9.56 -18.36 -3.15
N THR A 411 -8.29 -18.45 -2.79
CA THR A 411 -7.82 -19.15 -1.60
C THR A 411 -8.45 -18.55 -0.33
N HIS A 412 -8.44 -17.23 -0.19
CA HIS A 412 -9.12 -16.56 0.93
C HIS A 412 -10.63 -16.82 0.94
N LYS A 413 -11.31 -16.79 -0.21
CA LYS A 413 -12.76 -17.07 -0.28
C LYS A 413 -13.06 -18.52 0.10
N ARG A 414 -12.30 -19.48 -0.40
CA ARG A 414 -12.46 -20.92 -0.05
C ARG A 414 -12.30 -21.11 1.46
N LEU A 415 -11.27 -20.52 2.08
CA LEU A 415 -11.09 -20.60 3.54
C LEU A 415 -12.31 -20.05 4.29
N ARG A 416 -12.82 -18.86 3.93
CA ARG A 416 -14.00 -18.27 4.60
C ARG A 416 -15.27 -19.10 4.40
N ILE A 417 -15.44 -19.74 3.24
CA ILE A 417 -16.57 -20.67 2.99
C ILE A 417 -16.44 -21.88 3.90
N TRP A 418 -15.26 -22.50 4.02
CA TRP A 418 -15.05 -23.65 4.87
C TRP A 418 -15.28 -23.31 6.34
N GLN A 419 -14.74 -22.20 6.83
CA GLN A 419 -14.98 -21.71 8.19
C GLN A 419 -16.48 -21.47 8.49
N ALA A 420 -17.22 -20.92 7.53
CA ALA A 420 -18.67 -20.75 7.67
C ALA A 420 -19.42 -22.09 7.68
N SER A 421 -18.98 -23.07 6.86
CA SER A 421 -19.58 -24.42 6.84
C SER A 421 -19.36 -25.18 8.15
N ASP A 422 -18.21 -24.98 8.80
CA ASP A 422 -17.91 -25.61 10.08
C ASP A 422 -18.78 -25.07 11.22
N LEU A 423 -19.10 -23.77 11.19
CA LEU A 423 -20.06 -23.18 12.14
C LEU A 423 -21.47 -23.77 12.01
N LEU A 424 -21.87 -24.19 10.79
CA LEU A 424 -23.16 -24.85 10.58
C LEU A 424 -23.17 -26.32 11.04
N ARG A 425 -22.01 -26.99 11.02
CA ARG A 425 -21.88 -28.40 11.44
C ARG A 425 -21.76 -28.56 12.96
N SER A 426 -21.40 -27.54 13.68
CA SER A 426 -21.32 -27.53 15.13
C SER A 426 -22.35 -26.55 15.71
N PRO A 427 -23.65 -26.93 15.75
CA PRO A 427 -24.71 -26.07 16.25
C PRO A 427 -24.70 -26.04 17.78
N GLY A 428 -23.72 -25.35 18.35
CA GLY A 428 -23.81 -24.87 19.72
C GLY A 428 -24.73 -23.66 19.82
N PHE A 429 -25.26 -23.35 21.01
CA PHE A 429 -26.21 -22.27 21.34
C PHE A 429 -25.77 -20.83 20.93
N GLY A 430 -24.81 -20.69 20.02
CA GLY A 430 -24.19 -19.44 19.59
C GLY A 430 -24.68 -18.85 18.27
N LEU A 431 -25.63 -19.45 17.56
CA LEU A 431 -26.12 -18.95 16.26
C LEU A 431 -26.68 -17.52 16.30
N LEU A 432 -27.20 -17.09 17.46
CA LEU A 432 -27.72 -15.73 17.67
C LEU A 432 -26.65 -14.69 17.99
N ARG A 433 -25.38 -15.06 18.13
CA ARG A 433 -24.31 -14.08 18.35
C ARG A 433 -24.02 -13.31 17.07
N PRO A 434 -23.96 -11.95 17.11
CA PRO A 434 -23.73 -11.12 15.91
C PRO A 434 -22.49 -11.51 15.10
N GLY A 435 -21.46 -12.04 15.77
CA GLY A 435 -20.23 -12.51 15.12
C GLY A 435 -20.41 -13.78 14.29
N VAL A 436 -21.29 -14.69 14.70
CA VAL A 436 -21.60 -15.94 13.98
C VAL A 436 -22.42 -15.64 12.73
N PHE A 437 -23.47 -14.83 12.87
CA PHE A 437 -24.27 -14.36 11.73
C PHE A 437 -23.42 -13.68 10.65
N ARG A 438 -22.48 -12.80 11.07
CA ARG A 438 -21.56 -12.13 10.15
C ARG A 438 -20.67 -13.13 9.38
N ARG A 439 -20.16 -14.18 10.05
CA ARG A 439 -19.33 -15.22 9.41
C ARG A 439 -20.15 -16.05 8.42
N LEU A 440 -21.38 -16.39 8.75
CA LEU A 440 -22.28 -17.14 7.85
C LEU A 440 -22.66 -16.29 6.62
N ALA A 441 -23.05 -15.04 6.81
CA ALA A 441 -23.34 -14.12 5.72
C ALA A 441 -22.12 -13.91 4.81
N SER A 442 -20.94 -13.79 5.40
CA SER A 442 -19.67 -13.72 4.65
C SER A 442 -19.43 -15.01 3.84
N GLY A 443 -19.66 -16.19 4.42
CA GLY A 443 -19.54 -17.48 3.73
C GLY A 443 -20.49 -17.60 2.52
N CYS A 444 -21.75 -17.22 2.69
CA CYS A 444 -22.75 -17.17 1.60
C CYS A 444 -22.30 -16.23 0.47
N TYR A 445 -21.88 -15.01 0.81
CA TYR A 445 -21.35 -14.05 -0.14
C TYR A 445 -20.14 -14.61 -0.93
N HIS A 446 -19.19 -15.22 -0.22
CA HIS A 446 -18.02 -15.80 -0.86
C HIS A 446 -18.39 -16.96 -1.78
N ARG A 447 -19.35 -17.79 -1.39
CA ARG A 447 -19.86 -18.90 -2.22
C ARG A 447 -20.51 -18.41 -3.51
N LEU A 448 -21.35 -17.37 -3.44
CA LEU A 448 -22.03 -16.78 -4.61
C LEU A 448 -21.06 -16.13 -5.62
N THR A 449 -19.93 -15.65 -5.14
CA THR A 449 -18.95 -14.91 -5.96
C THR A 449 -17.73 -15.74 -6.37
N LEU A 450 -17.59 -16.96 -5.88
CA LEU A 450 -16.42 -17.82 -6.13
C LEU A 450 -16.38 -18.32 -7.57
N SER A 451 -17.50 -18.78 -8.11
CA SER A 451 -17.58 -19.38 -9.46
C SER A 451 -17.05 -18.47 -10.57
N ARG A 452 -17.35 -17.16 -10.47
CA ARG A 452 -16.84 -16.16 -11.43
C ARG A 452 -15.32 -16.04 -11.40
N LEU A 453 -14.72 -16.09 -10.21
CA LEU A 453 -13.26 -16.03 -10.06
C LEU A 453 -12.60 -17.33 -10.55
N GLU A 454 -13.22 -18.48 -10.31
CA GLU A 454 -12.74 -19.77 -10.80
C GLU A 454 -12.79 -19.84 -12.35
N THR A 455 -13.85 -19.31 -12.96
CA THR A 455 -13.92 -19.18 -14.43
C THR A 455 -12.84 -18.24 -14.96
N ARG A 456 -12.62 -17.09 -14.29
CA ARG A 456 -11.52 -16.17 -14.65
C ARG A 456 -10.16 -16.83 -14.50
N LEU A 457 -9.93 -17.58 -13.41
CA LEU A 457 -8.66 -18.28 -13.20
C LEU A 457 -8.35 -19.25 -14.33
N ARG A 458 -9.34 -20.07 -14.76
CA ARG A 458 -9.19 -20.99 -15.90
C ARG A 458 -8.90 -20.25 -17.21
N ALA A 459 -9.53 -19.11 -17.46
CA ALA A 459 -9.25 -18.29 -18.63
C ALA A 459 -7.82 -17.74 -18.62
N LEU A 460 -7.30 -17.36 -17.45
CA LEU A 460 -5.92 -16.87 -17.29
C LEU A 460 -4.88 -17.99 -17.41
N GLU A 461 -5.24 -19.22 -17.13
CA GLU A 461 -4.39 -20.41 -17.27
C GLU A 461 -4.05 -20.73 -18.72
N GLY A 462 -5.03 -20.52 -19.64
CA GLY A 462 -4.89 -20.75 -21.08
C GLY A 462 -4.41 -19.54 -21.88
N SER A 463 -4.15 -18.40 -21.23
CA SER A 463 -3.67 -17.20 -21.95
C SER A 463 -2.24 -17.40 -22.44
N PRO A 464 -1.94 -17.21 -23.74
CA PRO A 464 -0.58 -17.34 -24.23
C PRO A 464 0.30 -16.33 -23.50
N LYS A 465 1.47 -16.78 -23.03
CA LYS A 465 2.56 -15.90 -22.62
C LYS A 465 2.84 -15.00 -23.82
N THR A 466 2.50 -13.74 -23.77
CA THR A 466 2.98 -12.78 -24.76
C THR A 466 4.48 -12.67 -24.51
N CYS A 467 5.25 -13.55 -25.13
CA CYS A 467 6.66 -13.28 -25.37
C CYS A 467 6.68 -12.02 -26.23
N LEU A 468 7.08 -10.90 -25.68
CA LEU A 468 7.76 -9.91 -26.49
C LEU A 468 8.95 -10.68 -27.08
N ALA A 469 8.89 -10.98 -28.37
CA ALA A 469 10.02 -11.57 -29.08
C ALA A 469 11.24 -10.69 -28.77
N PRO A 470 12.39 -11.28 -28.40
CA PRO A 470 13.61 -10.49 -28.30
C PRO A 470 13.82 -9.82 -29.66
N PRO A 471 14.28 -8.56 -29.71
CA PRO A 471 14.61 -7.95 -30.98
C PRO A 471 15.58 -8.88 -31.70
N GLU A 472 15.24 -9.27 -32.91
CA GLU A 472 16.10 -10.08 -33.79
C GLU A 472 17.50 -9.47 -33.76
N MET A 473 18.47 -10.25 -33.31
CA MET A 473 19.88 -9.92 -33.46
C MET A 473 20.16 -9.85 -34.96
N ILE A 474 20.23 -8.63 -35.45
CA ILE A 474 20.86 -8.35 -36.73
C ILE A 474 22.33 -8.78 -36.56
N GLN A 475 22.69 -9.91 -37.16
CA GLN A 475 24.08 -10.28 -37.32
C GLN A 475 24.73 -9.20 -38.21
N SER A 476 25.46 -8.29 -37.61
CA SER A 476 26.41 -7.44 -38.35
C SER A 476 27.75 -8.14 -38.31
N GLU A 477 28.16 -8.55 -39.49
CA GLU A 477 29.51 -9.01 -39.80
C GLU A 477 30.54 -8.00 -39.29
N THR A 478 31.49 -8.52 -38.53
CA THR A 478 32.71 -7.84 -38.14
C THR A 478 33.54 -7.45 -39.31
N THR A 479 33.73 -6.16 -39.55
CA THR A 479 34.93 -5.64 -40.21
C THR A 479 35.50 -4.52 -39.34
N ALA A 480 36.67 -4.77 -38.84
CA ALA A 480 37.51 -3.82 -38.12
C ALA A 480 37.94 -2.67 -39.05
N VAL A 481 37.77 -1.42 -38.59
CA VAL A 481 38.61 -0.29 -38.99
C VAL A 481 38.82 0.60 -37.78
N GLU A 482 40.12 0.84 -37.52
CA GLU A 482 40.65 1.70 -36.46
C GLU A 482 40.33 3.19 -36.61
N ALA A 483 40.28 3.83 -35.44
CA ALA A 483 40.73 5.19 -35.12
C ALA A 483 40.33 6.37 -35.98
N ASN A 484 39.54 7.30 -35.35
CA ASN A 484 40.04 8.68 -35.13
C ASN A 484 39.03 9.50 -34.30
N ARG A 485 39.53 10.06 -33.19
CA ARG A 485 38.90 11.26 -32.57
C ARG A 485 39.24 12.48 -33.40
N PRO A 486 38.40 13.51 -33.45
CA PRO A 486 38.78 14.70 -32.72
C PRO A 486 37.63 15.38 -31.94
N ASP A 487 38.07 16.15 -30.98
CA ASP A 487 37.36 16.97 -30.01
C ASP A 487 36.56 18.13 -30.62
N LEU A 488 35.65 18.65 -29.71
CA LEU A 488 35.15 20.03 -29.57
C LEU A 488 33.81 20.38 -30.21
N PRO A 489 33.11 21.42 -29.65
CA PRO A 489 33.01 21.98 -28.30
C PRO A 489 31.59 22.23 -27.79
N MET A 490 31.47 22.54 -26.48
CA MET A 490 30.29 23.14 -25.86
C MET A 490 29.95 24.54 -26.43
N THR A 491 28.66 24.76 -26.78
CA THR A 491 28.03 26.08 -26.70
C THR A 491 26.54 25.93 -26.46
N ALA A 492 26.09 26.31 -25.30
CA ALA A 492 25.32 27.50 -24.96
C ALA A 492 23.88 27.60 -25.50
N ARG A 493 22.97 27.51 -24.54
CA ARG A 493 21.71 28.28 -24.39
C ARG A 493 21.00 28.74 -25.65
N GLN A 494 19.76 28.28 -25.83
CA GLN A 494 18.72 29.19 -26.33
C GLN A 494 17.41 29.02 -25.56
N ALA A 495 16.97 30.15 -25.03
CA ALA A 495 15.74 30.37 -24.32
C ALA A 495 14.55 30.31 -25.29
N ALA A 496 13.47 29.71 -24.88
CA ALA A 496 12.18 29.85 -25.55
C ALA A 496 11.46 31.08 -25.00
N SER A 497 11.15 32.00 -25.88
CA SER A 497 10.36 33.22 -25.64
C SER A 497 8.85 32.91 -25.54
N PRO A 498 8.04 33.74 -24.88
CA PRO A 498 6.63 33.49 -24.62
C PRO A 498 5.75 33.79 -25.83
N LEU A 499 4.75 32.95 -26.04
CA LEU A 499 3.69 33.14 -27.02
C LEU A 499 2.74 34.29 -26.58
N GLN A 500 2.71 35.34 -27.35
CA GLN A 500 1.76 36.42 -27.24
C GLN A 500 0.40 36.00 -27.82
N ALA A 501 -0.66 36.39 -27.13
CA ALA A 501 -2.04 36.25 -27.56
C ALA A 501 -2.42 37.39 -28.53
N GLY A 502 -3.10 37.02 -29.62
CA GLY A 502 -3.87 37.96 -30.45
C GLY A 502 -5.28 37.42 -30.66
N PRO A 503 -6.31 38.28 -30.71
CA PRO A 503 -7.69 37.85 -30.77
C PRO A 503 -8.20 37.84 -32.22
N GLU A 504 -8.88 36.79 -32.65
CA GLU A 504 -9.85 36.91 -33.75
C GLU A 504 -11.05 35.97 -33.53
N THR A 505 -12.20 36.58 -33.62
CA THR A 505 -13.53 36.04 -33.55
C THR A 505 -13.94 35.39 -34.87
N MET A 506 -14.45 34.17 -34.83
CA MET A 506 -15.35 33.65 -35.86
C MET A 506 -16.53 32.90 -35.21
N GLU A 507 -17.72 33.46 -35.41
CA GLU A 507 -18.99 32.83 -35.07
C GLU A 507 -19.25 31.62 -35.94
N ALA A 508 -19.45 30.46 -35.32
CA ALA A 508 -20.01 29.27 -35.94
C ALA A 508 -21.44 29.04 -35.40
N ALA A 509 -22.36 28.65 -36.28
CA ALA A 509 -23.77 28.45 -36.05
C ALA A 509 -24.11 27.53 -34.87
N PRO A 510 -25.23 27.74 -34.15
CA PRO A 510 -25.56 27.02 -32.91
C PRO A 510 -26.07 25.61 -33.16
N ASP A 511 -25.34 24.63 -32.59
CA ASP A 511 -25.74 23.24 -32.50
C ASP A 511 -26.85 23.09 -31.44
N ARG A 512 -28.03 22.56 -31.83
CA ARG A 512 -29.22 22.42 -30.98
C ARG A 512 -29.06 21.44 -29.79
N ASN A 513 -27.90 20.81 -29.62
CA ASN A 513 -27.60 19.89 -28.52
C ASN A 513 -26.54 20.40 -27.51
N ALA A 514 -25.98 21.59 -27.73
CA ALA A 514 -25.09 22.24 -26.74
C ALA A 514 -25.91 22.80 -25.58
N MET A 515 -25.30 22.88 -24.39
CA MET A 515 -25.89 23.66 -23.28
C MET A 515 -26.25 25.04 -23.81
N THR A 516 -27.48 25.53 -23.53
CA THR A 516 -27.85 26.88 -23.92
C THR A 516 -26.87 27.84 -23.21
N GLY A 517 -26.50 28.95 -23.84
CA GLY A 517 -25.60 29.94 -23.24
C GLY A 517 -26.00 30.37 -21.83
N ILE A 518 -27.30 30.35 -21.55
CA ILE A 518 -27.93 30.64 -20.24
C ILE A 518 -27.54 29.60 -19.18
N ASP A 519 -27.57 28.29 -19.50
CA ASP A 519 -27.22 27.22 -18.54
C ASP A 519 -25.70 27.24 -18.23
N THR A 520 -24.84 27.54 -19.20
CA THR A 520 -23.41 27.67 -19.04
C THR A 520 -23.04 28.85 -18.14
N ASP A 521 -23.63 30.03 -18.37
CA ASP A 521 -23.40 31.23 -17.57
C ASP A 521 -23.90 31.08 -16.13
N MET A 522 -25.08 30.46 -15.97
CA MET A 522 -25.62 30.13 -14.65
C MET A 522 -24.71 29.19 -13.85
N THR A 523 -24.21 28.16 -14.50
CA THR A 523 -23.27 27.20 -13.88
C THR A 523 -21.97 27.91 -13.48
N ARG A 524 -21.36 28.72 -14.37
CA ARG A 524 -20.17 29.49 -14.08
C ARG A 524 -20.36 30.39 -12.86
N ARG A 525 -21.41 31.20 -12.84
CA ARG A 525 -21.70 32.12 -11.71
C ARG A 525 -21.90 31.40 -10.39
N ALA A 526 -22.52 30.21 -10.40
CA ALA A 526 -22.72 29.41 -9.18
C ALA A 526 -21.36 28.90 -8.63
N PHE A 527 -20.46 28.43 -9.48
CA PHE A 527 -19.14 27.99 -9.06
C PHE A 527 -18.23 29.19 -8.67
N ASP A 528 -18.32 30.33 -9.36
CA ASP A 528 -17.61 31.56 -8.96
C ASP A 528 -18.01 31.98 -7.53
N ALA A 529 -19.29 31.98 -7.22
CA ALA A 529 -19.78 32.34 -5.88
C ALA A 529 -19.36 31.32 -4.80
N ALA A 530 -19.25 30.04 -5.15
CA ALA A 530 -18.88 28.97 -4.22
C ALA A 530 -17.37 28.90 -3.95
N ALA A 531 -16.51 29.35 -4.87
CA ALA A 531 -15.06 29.14 -4.82
C ALA A 531 -14.41 29.53 -3.48
N PRO A 532 -14.68 30.69 -2.85
CA PRO A 532 -14.02 31.07 -1.60
C PRO A 532 -14.33 30.18 -0.41
N VAL A 533 -15.46 29.48 -0.42
CA VAL A 533 -15.94 28.66 0.68
C VAL A 533 -15.95 27.15 0.36
N TYR A 534 -15.61 26.79 -0.87
CA TYR A 534 -15.77 25.42 -1.38
C TYR A 534 -15.03 24.38 -0.53
N ASP A 535 -13.75 24.60 -0.28
CA ASP A 535 -12.93 23.65 0.51
C ASP A 535 -13.43 23.54 1.96
N SER A 536 -13.78 24.65 2.60
CA SER A 536 -14.27 24.65 3.97
C SER A 536 -15.63 23.95 4.11
N ALA A 537 -16.48 24.02 3.07
CA ALA A 537 -17.80 23.42 3.04
C ALA A 537 -17.77 21.91 2.70
N TYR A 538 -16.89 21.49 1.79
CA TYR A 538 -16.94 20.14 1.22
C TYR A 538 -15.80 19.23 1.67
N GLU A 539 -14.54 19.71 1.75
CA GLU A 539 -13.36 18.86 2.01
C GLU A 539 -13.39 18.20 3.41
N ARG A 540 -14.08 18.78 4.37
CA ARG A 540 -14.23 18.20 5.72
C ARG A 540 -15.26 17.08 5.81
N LEU A 541 -16.10 16.91 4.79
CA LEU A 541 -17.14 15.89 4.78
C LEU A 541 -16.54 14.49 4.64
N PRO A 542 -16.86 13.56 5.56
CA PRO A 542 -16.27 12.22 5.53
C PRO A 542 -16.49 11.46 4.22
N GLY A 543 -17.65 11.65 3.57
CA GLY A 543 -17.96 11.05 2.27
C GLY A 543 -17.05 11.58 1.16
N ILE A 544 -16.78 12.88 1.11
CA ILE A 544 -15.87 13.51 0.14
C ILE A 544 -14.44 13.01 0.34
N ARG A 545 -13.95 13.01 1.59
CA ARG A 545 -12.61 12.47 1.90
C ARG A 545 -12.45 11.01 1.46
N ARG A 546 -13.50 10.20 1.62
CA ARG A 546 -13.46 8.81 1.16
C ARG A 546 -13.41 8.70 -0.36
N ILE A 547 -14.21 9.48 -1.10
CA ILE A 547 -14.16 9.52 -2.57
C ILE A 547 -12.73 9.88 -3.01
N ARG A 548 -12.15 10.98 -2.48
CA ARG A 548 -10.78 11.40 -2.83
C ARG A 548 -9.72 10.35 -2.48
N SER A 549 -9.85 9.67 -1.36
CA SER A 549 -8.91 8.58 -0.99
C SER A 549 -8.93 7.43 -2.00
N ILE A 550 -10.11 7.06 -2.49
CA ILE A 550 -10.25 5.99 -3.48
C ILE A 550 -9.76 6.45 -4.86
N THR A 551 -10.12 7.67 -5.29
CA THR A 551 -9.66 8.23 -6.57
C THR A 551 -8.15 8.47 -6.57
N ALA A 552 -7.57 8.95 -5.47
CA ALA A 552 -6.12 9.09 -5.31
C ALA A 552 -5.40 7.74 -5.47
N GLY A 553 -5.94 6.66 -4.91
CA GLY A 553 -5.42 5.30 -5.12
C GLY A 553 -5.46 4.87 -6.60
N LEU A 554 -6.53 5.22 -7.33
CA LEU A 554 -6.63 4.94 -8.75
C LEU A 554 -5.66 5.79 -9.57
N TYR A 555 -5.46 7.07 -9.24
CA TYR A 555 -4.48 7.93 -9.88
C TYR A 555 -3.07 7.32 -9.76
N MET A 556 -2.66 6.93 -8.56
CA MET A 556 -1.35 6.31 -8.31
C MET A 556 -1.19 4.92 -8.93
N THR A 557 -2.27 4.26 -9.33
CA THR A 557 -2.21 2.98 -10.05
C THR A 557 -1.97 3.18 -11.54
N HIS A 558 -2.41 4.31 -12.11
CA HIS A 558 -2.48 4.50 -13.54
C HIS A 558 -1.58 5.62 -14.07
N PHE A 559 -1.18 6.58 -13.24
CA PHE A 559 -0.34 7.71 -13.63
C PHE A 559 1.04 7.60 -12.95
N GLN A 560 2.08 7.89 -13.70
CA GLN A 560 3.47 7.80 -13.24
C GLN A 560 4.07 9.21 -13.03
N PRO A 561 5.07 9.38 -12.17
CA PRO A 561 5.85 10.61 -12.12
C PRO A 561 6.39 10.97 -13.51
N GLY A 562 6.34 12.26 -13.86
CA GLY A 562 6.70 12.74 -15.20
C GLY A 562 5.55 12.74 -16.21
N SER A 563 4.40 12.11 -15.91
CA SER A 563 3.23 12.14 -16.79
C SER A 563 2.68 13.56 -16.96
N SER A 564 2.25 13.90 -18.18
CA SER A 564 1.47 15.10 -18.52
C SER A 564 -0.02 14.75 -18.46
N LEU A 565 -0.79 15.39 -17.58
CA LEU A 565 -2.18 15.05 -17.31
C LEU A 565 -3.11 16.23 -17.51
N LEU A 566 -4.31 15.95 -18.00
CA LEU A 566 -5.40 16.93 -18.11
C LEU A 566 -6.42 16.72 -16.99
N GLU A 567 -6.61 17.72 -16.14
CA GLU A 567 -7.73 17.78 -15.21
C GLU A 567 -8.89 18.57 -15.82
N ILE A 568 -10.04 17.95 -15.94
CA ILE A 568 -11.26 18.62 -16.39
C ILE A 568 -12.17 18.90 -15.21
N ASN A 569 -12.69 20.18 -15.15
CA ASN A 569 -13.43 20.71 -14.00
C ASN A 569 -12.67 20.55 -12.68
N CYS A 570 -11.50 21.18 -12.60
CA CYS A 570 -10.58 21.05 -11.48
C CYS A 570 -11.12 21.63 -10.15
N GLY A 571 -12.14 22.49 -10.20
CA GLY A 571 -12.60 23.21 -9.02
C GLY A 571 -11.45 23.99 -8.37
N THR A 572 -11.27 23.83 -7.07
CA THR A 572 -10.16 24.47 -6.31
C THR A 572 -8.83 23.73 -6.39
N GLY A 573 -8.64 22.76 -7.32
CA GLY A 573 -7.37 22.13 -7.67
C GLY A 573 -6.80 21.14 -6.67
N ASN A 574 -7.59 20.56 -5.77
CA ASN A 574 -7.07 19.65 -4.75
C ASN A 574 -6.45 18.37 -5.33
N ASP A 575 -7.02 17.83 -6.42
CA ASP A 575 -6.47 16.65 -7.09
C ASP A 575 -5.23 17.02 -7.93
N ALA A 576 -5.21 18.21 -8.59
CA ALA A 576 -4.02 18.74 -9.27
C ALA A 576 -2.84 18.87 -8.31
N LEU A 577 -3.06 19.49 -7.14
CA LEU A 577 -2.02 19.63 -6.11
C LEU A 577 -1.49 18.27 -5.64
N PHE A 578 -2.40 17.31 -5.44
CA PHE A 578 -2.03 15.95 -5.03
C PHE A 578 -1.10 15.25 -6.03
N LEU A 579 -1.40 15.38 -7.33
CA LEU A 579 -0.64 14.75 -8.41
C LEU A 579 0.66 15.50 -8.72
N ALA A 580 0.61 16.85 -8.76
CA ALA A 580 1.79 17.68 -9.00
C ALA A 580 2.85 17.52 -7.90
N ALA A 581 2.44 17.39 -6.64
CA ALA A 581 3.33 17.06 -5.53
C ALA A 581 4.04 15.71 -5.67
N ARG A 582 3.61 14.87 -6.64
CA ARG A 582 4.18 13.55 -6.97
C ARG A 582 4.90 13.54 -8.32
N GLY A 583 5.28 14.73 -8.81
CA GLY A 583 6.12 14.86 -10.00
C GLY A 583 5.37 14.81 -11.33
N MET A 584 4.05 14.99 -11.35
CA MET A 584 3.26 15.05 -12.58
C MET A 584 3.05 16.51 -13.02
N SER A 585 2.95 16.74 -14.33
CA SER A 585 2.61 18.05 -14.90
C SER A 585 1.12 18.08 -15.22
N ILE A 586 0.41 19.10 -14.74
CA ILE A 586 -1.06 19.15 -14.81
C ILE A 586 -1.48 20.40 -15.60
N LEU A 587 -2.31 20.21 -16.63
CA LEU A 587 -3.17 21.25 -17.16
C LEU A 587 -4.53 21.15 -16.48
N ALA A 588 -4.83 22.08 -15.59
CA ALA A 588 -6.08 22.13 -14.84
C ALA A 588 -7.08 23.06 -15.55
N THR A 589 -8.23 22.52 -15.95
CA THR A 589 -9.26 23.31 -16.65
C THR A 589 -10.54 23.41 -15.83
N ASP A 590 -11.17 24.59 -15.83
CA ASP A 590 -12.48 24.81 -15.24
C ASP A 590 -13.22 25.92 -16.03
N LEU A 591 -14.54 25.95 -15.91
CA LEU A 591 -15.38 27.00 -16.48
C LEU A 591 -15.36 28.26 -15.62
N SER A 592 -15.09 28.14 -14.32
CA SER A 592 -15.09 29.20 -13.32
C SER A 592 -13.70 29.82 -13.16
N PRO A 593 -13.50 31.10 -13.53
CA PRO A 593 -12.25 31.81 -13.26
C PRO A 593 -11.89 31.89 -11.78
N GLU A 594 -12.87 31.95 -10.88
CA GLU A 594 -12.64 32.00 -9.44
C GLU A 594 -12.09 30.69 -8.89
N MET A 595 -12.60 29.55 -9.39
CA MET A 595 -12.04 28.23 -9.05
C MET A 595 -10.58 28.12 -9.51
N LEU A 596 -10.25 28.61 -10.70
CA LEU A 596 -8.88 28.61 -11.21
C LEU A 596 -7.96 29.51 -10.39
N ARG A 597 -8.41 30.71 -10.00
CA ARG A 597 -7.62 31.60 -9.11
C ARG A 597 -7.30 30.93 -7.76
N GLU A 598 -8.28 30.20 -7.19
CA GLU A 598 -8.04 29.46 -5.97
C GLU A 598 -7.04 28.32 -6.17
N THR A 599 -7.11 27.63 -7.31
CA THR A 599 -6.11 26.60 -7.70
C THR A 599 -4.73 27.20 -7.83
N GLU A 600 -4.58 28.33 -8.53
CA GLU A 600 -3.30 29.06 -8.69
C GLU A 600 -2.73 29.52 -7.35
N ARG A 601 -3.57 30.12 -6.50
CA ARG A 601 -3.19 30.55 -5.16
C ARG A 601 -2.62 29.39 -4.33
N LYS A 602 -3.29 28.24 -4.36
CA LYS A 602 -2.87 27.03 -3.64
C LYS A 602 -1.61 26.42 -4.25
N ALA A 603 -1.50 26.38 -5.58
CA ALA A 603 -0.30 25.91 -6.27
C ALA A 603 0.93 26.77 -5.95
N ALA A 604 0.77 28.09 -5.94
CA ALA A 604 1.84 29.02 -5.56
C ALA A 604 2.25 28.81 -4.09
N ALA A 605 1.28 28.72 -3.17
CA ALA A 605 1.55 28.49 -1.75
C ALA A 605 2.26 27.15 -1.47
N ALA A 606 2.03 26.12 -2.32
CA ALA A 606 2.67 24.81 -2.23
C ALA A 606 4.01 24.72 -3.00
N GLY A 607 4.44 25.79 -3.71
CA GLY A 607 5.63 25.78 -4.56
C GLY A 607 5.46 24.96 -5.86
N LEU A 608 4.23 24.66 -6.26
CA LEU A 608 3.89 23.80 -7.41
C LEU A 608 3.46 24.58 -8.66
N GLY A 609 3.61 25.89 -8.68
CA GLY A 609 3.15 26.75 -9.78
C GLY A 609 3.77 26.44 -11.14
N ARG A 610 4.94 25.76 -11.18
CA ARG A 610 5.55 25.30 -12.45
C ARG A 610 4.96 23.96 -12.95
N SER A 611 4.37 23.18 -12.06
CA SER A 611 3.80 21.86 -12.37
C SER A 611 2.30 21.91 -12.62
N ILE A 612 1.63 23.01 -12.28
CA ILE A 612 0.19 23.20 -12.51
C ILE A 612 -0.01 24.45 -13.34
N VAL A 613 -0.56 24.26 -14.53
CA VAL A 613 -0.99 25.34 -15.43
C VAL A 613 -2.51 25.35 -15.45
N THR A 614 -3.13 26.51 -15.33
CA THR A 614 -4.60 26.65 -15.35
C THR A 614 -5.08 27.21 -16.68
N ARG A 615 -6.28 26.78 -17.11
CA ARG A 615 -6.93 27.34 -18.32
C ARG A 615 -8.44 27.41 -18.14
N CYS A 616 -9.02 28.57 -18.34
CA CYS A 616 -10.47 28.74 -18.33
C CYS A 616 -11.07 28.12 -19.62
N LEU A 617 -11.62 26.90 -19.48
CA LEU A 617 -12.11 26.12 -20.62
C LEU A 617 -13.24 25.18 -20.18
N SER A 618 -14.33 25.18 -20.96
CA SER A 618 -15.39 24.19 -20.79
C SER A 618 -14.93 22.81 -21.29
N PHE A 619 -15.25 21.76 -20.54
CA PHE A 619 -14.98 20.38 -20.97
C PHE A 619 -15.72 19.97 -22.26
N GLU A 620 -16.69 20.74 -22.74
CA GLU A 620 -17.32 20.56 -24.04
C GLU A 620 -16.52 21.18 -25.20
N ARG A 621 -15.47 21.92 -24.90
CA ARG A 621 -14.60 22.63 -25.85
C ARG A 621 -13.13 22.15 -25.81
N LEU A 622 -12.88 20.95 -25.31
CA LEU A 622 -11.53 20.37 -25.17
C LEU A 622 -10.78 20.28 -26.50
N GLY A 623 -11.48 20.23 -27.66
CA GLY A 623 -10.84 20.29 -28.96
C GLY A 623 -10.02 21.57 -29.21
N GLU A 624 -10.23 22.66 -28.43
CA GLU A 624 -9.44 23.90 -28.51
C GLU A 624 -8.02 23.75 -27.90
N LEU A 625 -7.75 22.62 -27.25
CA LEU A 625 -6.41 22.23 -26.79
C LEU A 625 -5.59 21.54 -27.91
N GLY A 626 -6.06 21.61 -29.18
CA GLY A 626 -5.44 20.96 -30.33
C GLY A 626 -3.92 21.15 -30.38
N GLY A 627 -3.20 20.04 -30.67
CA GLY A 627 -1.72 20.00 -30.71
C GLY A 627 -1.07 19.66 -29.36
N THR A 628 -1.83 19.57 -28.26
CA THR A 628 -1.32 19.11 -26.95
C THR A 628 -1.81 17.68 -26.70
N GLU A 629 -0.89 16.77 -26.41
CA GLU A 629 -1.23 15.39 -26.07
C GLU A 629 -0.89 15.09 -24.60
N PHE A 630 -1.85 14.47 -23.90
CA PHE A 630 -1.73 14.10 -22.49
C PHE A 630 -1.60 12.57 -22.33
N ASP A 631 -0.80 12.12 -21.39
CA ASP A 631 -0.67 10.70 -21.01
C ASP A 631 -1.96 10.16 -20.37
N GLY A 632 -2.78 11.06 -19.83
CA GLY A 632 -4.09 10.73 -19.29
C GLY A 632 -4.91 11.96 -18.94
N ALA A 633 -6.17 11.71 -18.56
CA ALA A 633 -7.08 12.75 -18.10
C ALA A 633 -7.89 12.27 -16.89
N TYR A 634 -8.38 13.21 -16.09
CA TYR A 634 -9.25 12.87 -14.96
C TYR A 634 -10.26 13.97 -14.64
N SER A 635 -11.37 13.54 -14.01
CA SER A 635 -12.44 14.40 -13.51
C SER A 635 -12.99 13.81 -12.22
N ASN A 636 -13.13 14.58 -11.17
CA ASN A 636 -13.58 14.09 -9.88
C ASN A 636 -14.86 14.79 -9.39
N LEU A 637 -15.48 14.21 -8.36
CA LEU A 637 -16.63 14.76 -7.61
C LEU A 637 -17.83 15.18 -8.48
N GLY A 638 -18.05 14.50 -9.61
CA GLY A 638 -19.27 14.68 -10.39
C GLY A 638 -19.31 15.91 -11.28
N GLY A 639 -18.19 16.53 -11.61
CA GLY A 639 -18.16 17.68 -12.52
C GLY A 639 -18.77 17.39 -13.89
N LEU A 640 -18.58 16.18 -14.44
CA LEU A 640 -19.20 15.73 -15.67
C LEU A 640 -20.73 15.52 -15.58
N ASN A 641 -21.31 15.66 -14.40
CA ASN A 641 -22.78 15.72 -14.25
C ASN A 641 -23.36 17.10 -14.63
N CYS A 642 -22.53 18.08 -14.93
CA CYS A 642 -22.99 19.40 -15.41
C CYS A 642 -23.27 19.43 -16.92
N THR A 643 -23.16 18.31 -17.64
CA THR A 643 -23.51 18.22 -19.06
C THR A 643 -24.48 17.09 -19.35
N ARG A 644 -25.29 17.28 -20.40
CA ARG A 644 -26.12 16.25 -21.02
C ARG A 644 -25.36 15.52 -22.15
N ASN A 645 -24.39 16.17 -22.76
CA ASN A 645 -23.71 15.74 -23.99
C ASN A 645 -22.35 15.07 -23.71
N LEU A 646 -22.37 13.88 -23.17
CA LEU A 646 -21.16 13.10 -22.87
C LEU A 646 -20.37 12.70 -24.14
N SER A 647 -21.03 12.56 -25.30
CA SER A 647 -20.36 12.18 -26.54
C SER A 647 -19.40 13.26 -27.02
N ARG A 648 -19.78 14.54 -26.89
CA ARG A 648 -18.88 15.66 -27.23
C ARG A 648 -17.66 15.72 -26.30
N VAL A 649 -17.84 15.43 -25.02
CA VAL A 649 -16.74 15.30 -24.07
C VAL A 649 -15.82 14.14 -24.46
N ALA A 650 -16.38 12.99 -24.85
CA ALA A 650 -15.61 11.83 -25.29
C ALA A 650 -14.78 12.11 -26.55
N GLU A 651 -15.38 12.83 -27.52
CA GLU A 651 -14.66 13.25 -28.75
C GLU A 651 -13.52 14.23 -28.42
N GLY A 652 -13.79 15.24 -27.57
CA GLY A 652 -12.77 16.22 -27.15
C GLY A 652 -11.62 15.57 -26.40
N LEU A 653 -11.90 14.65 -25.45
CA LEU A 653 -10.88 13.91 -24.74
C LEU A 653 -10.09 12.97 -25.68
N ALA A 654 -10.79 12.36 -26.63
CA ALA A 654 -10.12 11.53 -27.61
C ALA A 654 -9.17 12.30 -28.53
N ALA A 655 -9.36 13.60 -28.74
CA ALA A 655 -8.46 14.43 -29.53
C ALA A 655 -7.18 14.82 -28.78
N VAL A 656 -7.19 14.82 -27.42
CA VAL A 656 -6.09 15.36 -26.62
C VAL A 656 -5.42 14.33 -25.70
N VAL A 657 -6.00 13.17 -25.47
CA VAL A 657 -5.39 12.06 -24.71
C VAL A 657 -4.67 11.13 -25.69
N LYS A 658 -3.43 10.73 -25.45
CA LYS A 658 -2.66 9.81 -26.30
C LYS A 658 -3.36 8.45 -26.45
N PRO A 659 -3.21 7.75 -27.57
CA PRO A 659 -3.61 6.34 -27.71
C PRO A 659 -3.03 5.50 -26.56
N GLY A 660 -3.86 4.66 -25.92
CA GLY A 660 -3.46 3.92 -24.71
C GLY A 660 -3.56 4.71 -23.40
N GLY A 661 -3.68 6.04 -23.45
CA GLY A 661 -3.81 6.91 -22.28
C GLY A 661 -5.08 6.64 -21.48
N ILE A 662 -5.06 6.96 -20.19
CA ILE A 662 -6.10 6.59 -19.23
C ILE A 662 -6.99 7.79 -18.90
N LEU A 663 -8.30 7.58 -18.90
CA LEU A 663 -9.29 8.50 -18.35
C LEU A 663 -9.84 7.93 -17.04
N ILE A 664 -9.80 8.72 -15.97
CA ILE A 664 -10.45 8.40 -14.68
C ILE A 664 -11.54 9.44 -14.41
N ALA A 665 -12.80 9.01 -14.34
CA ALA A 665 -13.91 9.92 -14.15
C ALA A 665 -14.84 9.47 -13.01
N THR A 666 -15.18 10.39 -12.11
CA THR A 666 -16.12 10.16 -11.01
C THR A 666 -17.41 10.94 -11.25
N LEU A 667 -18.54 10.21 -11.26
CA LEU A 667 -19.86 10.76 -11.56
C LEU A 667 -20.91 10.29 -10.55
N MET A 668 -22.01 11.03 -10.48
CA MET A 668 -23.22 10.66 -9.74
C MET A 668 -24.15 9.84 -10.63
N PRO A 669 -24.56 8.63 -10.22
CA PRO A 669 -25.46 7.77 -11.01
C PRO A 669 -26.92 8.24 -10.96
N SER A 670 -27.71 7.74 -11.91
CA SER A 670 -29.14 8.05 -12.04
C SER A 670 -30.03 7.44 -10.94
N PHE A 671 -29.46 6.75 -10.00
CA PHE A 671 -30.13 6.21 -8.81
C PHE A 671 -29.14 6.16 -7.64
N CYS A 672 -29.61 6.56 -6.44
CA CYS A 672 -28.86 6.46 -5.20
C CYS A 672 -29.74 5.81 -4.13
N LEU A 673 -29.32 4.66 -3.62
CA LEU A 673 -30.09 3.88 -2.64
C LEU A 673 -30.42 4.70 -1.39
N TRP A 674 -29.43 5.38 -0.80
CA TRP A 674 -29.58 6.20 0.40
C TRP A 674 -30.53 7.38 0.20
N GLU A 675 -30.35 8.12 -0.88
CA GLU A 675 -31.20 9.29 -1.19
C GLU A 675 -32.64 8.87 -1.44
N THR A 676 -32.82 7.81 -2.24
CA THR A 676 -34.16 7.28 -2.56
C THR A 676 -34.86 6.79 -1.29
N ALA A 677 -34.20 5.99 -0.44
CA ALA A 677 -34.78 5.49 0.79
C ALA A 677 -35.12 6.63 1.78
N ALA A 678 -34.22 7.59 1.94
CA ALA A 678 -34.39 8.70 2.87
C ALA A 678 -35.55 9.63 2.48
N PHE A 679 -35.75 9.89 1.20
CA PHE A 679 -36.89 10.72 0.73
C PHE A 679 -38.19 9.92 0.67
N ALA A 680 -38.16 8.65 0.28
CA ALA A 680 -39.33 7.78 0.30
C ALA A 680 -39.89 7.60 1.72
N ALA A 681 -39.02 7.37 2.72
CA ALA A 681 -39.43 7.31 4.13
C ALA A 681 -40.10 8.59 4.67
N ARG A 682 -39.92 9.73 3.99
CA ARG A 682 -40.54 11.01 4.30
C ARG A 682 -41.75 11.30 3.41
N GLY A 683 -42.23 10.35 2.61
CA GLY A 683 -43.31 10.51 1.65
C GLY A 683 -42.97 11.42 0.45
N GLN A 684 -41.70 11.78 0.26
CA GLN A 684 -41.28 12.73 -0.79
C GLN A 684 -40.91 12.00 -2.09
N TRP A 685 -41.83 11.27 -2.67
CA TRP A 685 -41.62 10.41 -3.83
C TRP A 685 -40.99 11.11 -5.04
N ARG A 686 -41.42 12.36 -5.34
CA ARG A 686 -40.82 13.17 -6.43
C ARG A 686 -39.30 13.41 -6.18
N ARG A 687 -38.89 13.66 -4.94
CA ARG A 687 -37.51 13.84 -4.55
C ARG A 687 -36.74 12.52 -4.53
N ALA A 688 -37.37 11.42 -4.13
CA ALA A 688 -36.77 10.09 -4.09
C ALA A 688 -36.27 9.64 -5.48
N PHE A 689 -36.98 10.01 -6.55
CA PHE A 689 -36.65 9.63 -7.92
C PHE A 689 -36.15 10.79 -8.79
N ARG A 690 -35.76 11.93 -8.22
CA ARG A 690 -35.32 13.12 -8.95
C ARG A 690 -34.12 12.85 -9.88
N ARG A 691 -33.22 11.95 -9.51
CA ARG A 691 -32.03 11.59 -10.33
C ARG A 691 -32.39 10.95 -11.68
N ARG A 692 -33.62 10.49 -11.88
CA ARG A 692 -34.13 9.93 -13.15
C ARG A 692 -34.61 10.97 -14.15
N SER A 693 -34.59 12.27 -13.80
CA SER A 693 -35.03 13.36 -14.70
C SER A 693 -34.17 13.40 -15.97
N ARG A 694 -34.80 13.44 -17.12
CA ARG A 694 -34.12 13.60 -18.42
C ARG A 694 -33.75 15.07 -18.71
N GLU A 695 -34.42 16.00 -18.05
CA GLU A 695 -34.20 17.46 -18.19
C GLU A 695 -33.15 18.01 -17.25
N GLY A 696 -32.56 17.12 -16.42
CA GLY A 696 -31.68 17.51 -15.33
C GLY A 696 -32.43 18.01 -14.10
N VAL A 697 -31.69 18.22 -13.03
CA VAL A 697 -32.21 18.70 -11.74
C VAL A 697 -31.48 19.98 -11.35
N LYS A 698 -32.22 21.00 -10.95
CA LYS A 698 -31.62 22.19 -10.35
C LYS A 698 -31.08 21.84 -8.95
N ALA A 699 -29.80 21.95 -8.75
CA ALA A 699 -29.13 21.77 -7.46
C ALA A 699 -28.66 23.12 -6.93
N ASP A 700 -28.83 23.35 -5.64
CA ASP A 700 -28.30 24.53 -4.97
C ASP A 700 -26.81 24.31 -4.62
N LEU A 701 -25.99 25.29 -4.96
CA LEU A 701 -24.56 25.33 -4.65
C LEU A 701 -24.26 26.69 -3.97
N HIS A 702 -24.36 26.76 -2.65
CA HIS A 702 -24.13 27.96 -1.85
C HIS A 702 -24.85 29.22 -2.36
N GLY A 703 -26.14 29.09 -2.66
CA GLY A 703 -26.96 30.19 -3.16
C GLY A 703 -26.94 30.37 -4.68
N GLY A 704 -26.10 29.65 -5.39
CA GLY A 704 -26.12 29.51 -6.84
C GLY A 704 -26.87 28.25 -7.28
N VAL A 705 -27.44 28.25 -8.48
CA VAL A 705 -28.21 27.12 -9.04
C VAL A 705 -27.39 26.47 -10.17
N VAL A 706 -27.11 25.18 -10.05
CA VAL A 706 -26.44 24.36 -11.07
C VAL A 706 -27.42 23.33 -11.61
N ARG A 707 -27.51 23.19 -12.93
CA ARG A 707 -28.29 22.10 -13.52
C ARG A 707 -27.42 20.84 -13.61
N THR A 708 -27.91 19.77 -12.98
CA THR A 708 -27.18 18.50 -12.83
C THR A 708 -27.90 17.37 -13.55
N TRP A 709 -27.23 16.63 -14.42
CA TRP A 709 -27.71 15.42 -15.09
C TRP A 709 -27.04 14.20 -14.48
N TYR A 710 -27.82 13.22 -14.09
CA TYR A 710 -27.33 12.00 -13.47
C TYR A 710 -27.16 10.91 -14.55
N HIS A 711 -25.97 10.33 -14.64
CA HIS A 711 -25.62 9.36 -15.67
C HIS A 711 -25.39 7.98 -15.08
N SER A 712 -26.10 6.93 -15.58
CA SER A 712 -25.74 5.57 -15.19
C SER A 712 -24.39 5.17 -15.77
N PRO A 713 -23.62 4.25 -15.13
CA PRO A 713 -22.35 3.74 -15.66
C PRO A 713 -22.48 3.23 -17.10
N ARG A 714 -23.57 2.51 -17.41
CA ARG A 714 -23.86 2.02 -18.76
C ARG A 714 -24.01 3.14 -19.78
N ARG A 715 -24.74 4.21 -19.44
CA ARG A 715 -24.95 5.37 -20.34
C ARG A 715 -23.65 6.14 -20.52
N PHE A 716 -22.86 6.32 -19.48
CA PHE A 716 -21.56 6.96 -19.57
C PHE A 716 -20.64 6.18 -20.51
N PHE A 717 -20.46 4.87 -20.26
CA PHE A 717 -19.62 4.06 -21.11
C PHE A 717 -20.12 4.02 -22.56
N SER A 718 -21.41 3.93 -22.81
CA SER A 718 -21.99 3.95 -24.16
C SER A 718 -21.60 5.22 -24.95
N ALA A 719 -21.50 6.38 -24.27
CA ALA A 719 -21.08 7.63 -24.91
C ALA A 719 -19.57 7.64 -25.24
N PHE A 720 -18.75 6.89 -24.51
CA PHE A 720 -17.31 6.81 -24.69
C PHE A 720 -16.84 5.59 -25.50
N ALA A 721 -17.69 4.58 -25.70
CA ALA A 721 -17.33 3.28 -26.27
C ALA A 721 -16.73 3.33 -27.69
N ALA A 722 -17.05 4.35 -28.49
CA ALA A 722 -16.48 4.54 -29.81
C ALA A 722 -14.96 4.82 -29.75
N ARG A 723 -14.49 5.51 -28.71
CA ARG A 723 -13.12 6.03 -28.60
C ARG A 723 -12.32 5.45 -27.44
N PHE A 724 -12.99 4.82 -26.46
CA PHE A 724 -12.37 4.30 -25.24
C PHE A 724 -12.83 2.88 -24.94
N ASP A 725 -11.92 2.07 -24.41
CA ASP A 725 -12.20 0.75 -23.84
C ASP A 725 -12.46 0.85 -22.35
N HIS A 726 -13.37 0.00 -21.86
CA HIS A 726 -13.67 -0.09 -20.45
C HIS A 726 -12.59 -0.89 -19.71
N VAL A 727 -11.97 -0.30 -18.70
CA VAL A 727 -11.00 -0.96 -17.82
C VAL A 727 -11.66 -1.39 -16.52
N ARG A 728 -12.33 -0.45 -15.80
CA ARG A 728 -12.90 -0.71 -14.47
C ARG A 728 -14.01 0.28 -14.15
N THR A 729 -15.01 -0.16 -13.37
CA THR A 729 -16.00 0.72 -12.76
C THR A 729 -16.30 0.29 -11.34
N MET A 730 -16.33 1.25 -10.40
CA MET A 730 -16.57 1.03 -8.98
C MET A 730 -17.65 1.96 -8.47
N GLY A 731 -18.61 1.45 -7.69
CA GLY A 731 -19.56 2.25 -6.92
C GLY A 731 -18.91 2.83 -5.68
N LEU A 732 -19.30 4.05 -5.34
CA LEU A 732 -18.79 4.78 -4.17
C LEU A 732 -19.94 5.21 -3.29
N LEU A 733 -19.78 5.11 -1.96
CA LEU A 733 -20.82 5.43 -0.96
C LEU A 733 -22.13 4.71 -1.27
N ILE A 734 -22.05 3.36 -1.35
CA ILE A 734 -23.19 2.48 -1.65
C ILE A 734 -24.03 2.29 -0.39
N PHE A 735 -23.39 1.85 0.70
CA PHE A 735 -23.97 1.62 2.02
C PHE A 735 -23.68 2.76 3.00
N LEU A 736 -22.66 3.56 2.74
CA LEU A 736 -22.37 4.78 3.48
C LEU A 736 -23.31 5.91 3.05
N PRO A 737 -23.74 6.77 3.99
CA PRO A 737 -24.55 7.95 3.64
C PRO A 737 -23.81 8.90 2.68
N PRO A 738 -24.51 9.47 1.70
CA PRO A 738 -23.99 10.53 0.84
C PRO A 738 -23.47 11.75 1.63
N PRO A 739 -22.60 12.59 1.03
CA PRO A 739 -22.05 13.78 1.70
C PRO A 739 -23.10 14.74 2.26
N ASN A 740 -24.22 14.91 1.57
CA ASN A 740 -25.37 15.74 1.99
C ASN A 740 -26.12 15.15 3.22
N PHE A 741 -25.85 13.93 3.63
CA PHE A 741 -26.36 13.30 4.85
C PHE A 741 -25.31 13.21 5.97
N ALA A 742 -24.46 14.23 6.13
CA ALA A 742 -23.35 14.25 7.08
C ALA A 742 -23.79 13.94 8.54
N ARG A 743 -24.98 14.38 8.97
CA ARG A 743 -25.54 14.04 10.28
C ARG A 743 -25.83 12.54 10.44
N ALA A 744 -26.29 11.87 9.38
CA ALA A 744 -26.50 10.42 9.39
C ALA A 744 -25.16 9.71 9.45
N TYR A 745 -24.17 10.19 8.69
CA TYR A 745 -22.80 9.65 8.74
C TYR A 745 -22.20 9.74 10.16
N ALA A 746 -22.33 10.89 10.81
CA ALA A 746 -21.82 11.10 12.17
C ALA A 746 -22.48 10.15 13.21
N ARG A 747 -23.76 9.81 13.04
CA ARG A 747 -24.49 8.88 13.92
C ARG A 747 -24.07 7.42 13.78
N LEU A 748 -23.41 7.05 12.70
CA LEU A 748 -22.97 5.67 12.48
C LEU A 748 -21.84 5.22 13.44
N GLY A 749 -21.06 6.15 13.98
CA GLY A 749 -19.98 5.80 14.87
C GLY A 749 -19.09 4.66 14.31
N ARG A 750 -18.95 3.58 15.07
CA ARG A 750 -18.18 2.38 14.63
C ARG A 750 -18.79 1.66 13.41
N ALA A 751 -20.08 1.79 13.17
CA ALA A 751 -20.72 1.17 12.02
C ALA A 751 -20.26 1.79 10.69
N ALA A 752 -19.78 3.03 10.68
CA ALA A 752 -19.25 3.66 9.48
C ALA A 752 -18.06 2.87 8.89
N GLY A 753 -17.16 2.38 9.71
CA GLY A 753 -16.02 1.55 9.27
C GLY A 753 -16.47 0.22 8.66
N TRP A 754 -17.51 -0.39 9.23
CA TRP A 754 -18.07 -1.64 8.70
C TRP A 754 -18.81 -1.42 7.37
N LEU A 755 -19.61 -0.35 7.27
CA LEU A 755 -20.27 0.02 6.01
C LEU A 755 -19.26 0.42 4.94
N ALA A 756 -18.17 1.09 5.31
CA ALA A 756 -17.06 1.38 4.41
C ALA A 756 -16.42 0.11 3.84
N HIS A 757 -16.24 -0.90 4.66
CA HIS A 757 -15.73 -2.19 4.20
C HIS A 757 -16.72 -2.91 3.27
N LEU A 758 -18.02 -2.81 3.56
CA LEU A 758 -19.05 -3.32 2.63
C LEU A 758 -19.04 -2.58 1.31
N ASP A 759 -18.88 -1.26 1.32
CA ASP A 759 -18.72 -0.46 0.10
C ASP A 759 -17.54 -0.99 -0.74
N ASP A 760 -16.36 -1.21 -0.12
CA ASP A 760 -15.18 -1.72 -0.83
C ASP A 760 -15.40 -3.11 -1.42
N LEU A 761 -16.10 -3.99 -0.71
CA LEU A 761 -16.42 -5.33 -1.18
C LEU A 761 -17.41 -5.32 -2.35
N ALA A 762 -18.39 -4.43 -2.31
CA ALA A 762 -19.46 -4.35 -3.29
C ALA A 762 -19.13 -3.45 -4.49
N ALA A 763 -18.08 -2.62 -4.39
CA ALA A 763 -17.81 -1.53 -5.31
C ALA A 763 -17.85 -1.91 -6.79
N GLU A 764 -17.31 -3.06 -7.17
CA GLU A 764 -17.24 -3.51 -8.58
C GLU A 764 -18.39 -4.45 -8.99
N MET A 765 -19.22 -4.84 -8.03
CA MET A 765 -20.24 -5.86 -8.29
C MET A 765 -21.52 -5.23 -8.83
N PRO A 766 -22.06 -5.69 -9.98
CA PRO A 766 -23.41 -5.29 -10.38
C PRO A 766 -24.46 -5.72 -9.33
N PRO A 767 -25.46 -4.88 -8.98
CA PRO A 767 -25.75 -3.56 -9.55
C PRO A 767 -25.10 -2.37 -8.81
N PHE A 768 -24.20 -2.58 -7.86
CA PHE A 768 -23.73 -1.59 -6.90
C PHE A 768 -23.12 -0.32 -7.51
N PRO A 769 -22.34 -0.36 -8.63
CA PRO A 769 -21.89 0.88 -9.27
C PRO A 769 -23.01 1.79 -9.75
N SER A 770 -24.23 1.26 -9.92
CA SER A 770 -25.39 2.01 -10.40
C SER A 770 -26.29 2.54 -9.29
N ILE A 771 -26.03 2.16 -8.02
CA ILE A 771 -26.92 2.47 -6.88
C ILE A 771 -26.23 3.20 -5.72
N GLY A 772 -24.91 3.42 -5.81
CA GLY A 772 -24.14 4.26 -4.88
C GLY A 772 -24.45 5.74 -5.05
N ASP A 773 -23.86 6.59 -4.24
CA ASP A 773 -23.97 8.04 -4.41
C ASP A 773 -23.14 8.54 -5.60
N HIS A 774 -21.95 7.97 -5.76
CA HIS A 774 -21.06 8.16 -6.90
C HIS A 774 -20.61 6.81 -7.49
N PHE A 775 -20.07 6.86 -8.68
CA PHE A 775 -19.23 5.80 -9.25
C PHE A 775 -18.00 6.41 -9.88
N VAL A 776 -16.89 5.68 -9.83
CA VAL A 776 -15.68 6.01 -10.58
C VAL A 776 -15.47 4.99 -11.69
N THR A 777 -15.10 5.45 -12.87
CA THR A 777 -14.79 4.61 -14.01
C THR A 777 -13.41 4.92 -14.55
N VAL A 778 -12.69 3.89 -14.97
CA VAL A 778 -11.39 3.95 -15.63
C VAL A 778 -11.59 3.46 -17.06
N LEU A 779 -11.23 4.28 -18.02
CA LEU A 779 -11.29 3.98 -19.44
C LEU A 779 -9.90 4.14 -20.06
N ARG A 780 -9.62 3.40 -21.14
CA ARG A 780 -8.38 3.51 -21.91
C ARG A 780 -8.69 4.00 -23.30
N ARG A 781 -7.97 5.01 -23.79
CA ARG A 781 -8.06 5.48 -25.17
C ARG A 781 -7.70 4.35 -26.13
N LYS A 782 -8.57 4.07 -27.12
CA LYS A 782 -8.30 3.11 -28.17
C LYS A 782 -7.14 3.58 -29.06
N PRO A 783 -6.32 2.65 -29.60
CA PRO A 783 -5.48 2.95 -30.74
C PRO A 783 -6.33 3.53 -31.88
N GLN A 784 -5.76 4.37 -32.71
CA GLN A 784 -6.49 4.89 -33.89
C GLN A 784 -6.72 3.80 -34.90
#